data_4103e2c45c0f7e948430262fc0c27ce5
#
_entry.id   4103e2c45c0f7e948430262fc0c27ce5
#
_cell.length_a   1.000
_cell.length_b   1.000
_cell.length_c   1.000
_cell.angle_alpha   90.00
_cell.angle_beta   90.00
_cell.angle_gamma   90.00
#
_symmetry.space_group_name_H-M   'P 1'
#
loop_
_entity.id
_entity.type
_entity.pdbx_description
1 polymer ?
#
loop_
_entity_poly.entity_id
_entity_poly.type
_entity_poly.pdbx_seq_one_letter_code
_entity_poly.pdbx_strand_id
1 'polypeptide(L)'
;MRLFYAIQYIILIVLTTSCSRTYNQKTDPEHTLWYEHPARSWEETLPLGNGRLGMMPDGGIQHELLTLNEISMWSGSEADYANPDAAESLKEIRELLLEGRNHEAQEVMYDRFVPHKPSDGGTYGGYQTLGDLIIRYNIPENEEIRSYKRQLDLKNATASTEFRCGNIRYRRSYHVAREADVMIIGLEGSEKASLDFEFEITRKERSSTSACNDGMLFMHGILDSGTDAPGTGYAAYAKIITAGGEATSEIVSPYEGTPFIKVSSADKAWIIISAATSYFEKDKYREAAIGHVNSICTPKDIRKAVKQSQKTHQSMYDRAGISFITDKKEYRTQHPEAWMPTDKRLYSYAAGAQDNALAALYYHYGRYLLISSTRIGSLPPNLQGLWANTYQTPWNGDYHTNINVQMNHWIAEQGNLSELHLPLTELVLRMIPSGRKTAKDFYGRDARGWVQHMMTNVWNFTAPGEHPSWGATNTGGAWLCAHLWEHYLYTMDKKYLERVYPALEGASRFFLSTMITEPKNGYLVTGPTSSPENEFICDGKKVSICIGPTMDTQLVRELFSNTINAAGILELKDSKALTDSLSTALRQLAPYRISNNGYLMEWLEDYQEADIHHRHVSHLYGLYPGNQITPSGTPDLAHACKVTLNRRGDEATGWSRAWKLNFWARLGDGDRALKLLRSLLSPACEDGMASQHISGTYPNLFCSHPPFQIDGNFGGAAGIGEMLLQSHEGFINPLPALPEEWSEGRLWGFKVRGGAVADLEWKDGKVTSMKVKENVRE
;
A
#
# COMPACT_ATOMS: atom_id res chain seq x y z
N MET A 1 -0.35 -27.21 30.12
CA MET A 1 -0.90 -26.02 29.48
C MET A 1 -1.58 -26.29 28.13
N ARG A 2 -1.03 -27.08 27.22
CA ARG A 2 -1.67 -27.38 25.91
C ARG A 2 -3.00 -28.14 25.96
N LEU A 3 -3.27 -28.88 27.02
CA LEU A 3 -4.53 -29.64 27.22
C LEU A 3 -5.70 -28.75 27.72
N PHE A 4 -5.42 -27.65 28.40
CA PHE A 4 -6.44 -26.74 28.94
C PHE A 4 -7.06 -25.85 27.84
N TYR A 5 -6.29 -25.46 26.83
CA TYR A 5 -6.80 -24.67 25.69
C TYR A 5 -7.69 -25.51 24.77
N ALA A 6 -7.39 -26.79 24.57
CA ALA A 6 -8.22 -27.67 23.75
C ALA A 6 -9.63 -27.90 24.35
N ILE A 7 -9.76 -27.88 25.65
CA ILE A 7 -11.06 -28.10 26.34
C ILE A 7 -11.93 -26.82 26.29
N GLN A 8 -11.35 -25.64 26.38
CA GLN A 8 -12.10 -24.37 26.19
C GLN A 8 -12.62 -24.20 24.77
N TYR A 9 -11.86 -24.63 23.76
CA TYR A 9 -12.29 -24.58 22.36
C TYR A 9 -13.39 -25.60 22.03
N ILE A 10 -13.37 -26.80 22.63
CA ILE A 10 -14.39 -27.83 22.44
C ILE A 10 -15.72 -27.40 23.10
N ILE A 11 -15.68 -26.70 24.24
CA ILE A 11 -16.90 -26.20 24.91
C ILE A 11 -17.53 -25.02 24.12
N LEU A 12 -16.75 -24.20 23.39
CA LEU A 12 -17.29 -23.15 22.53
C LEU A 12 -17.96 -23.73 21.27
N ILE A 13 -17.47 -24.85 20.74
CA ILE A 13 -18.05 -25.53 19.57
C ILE A 13 -19.34 -26.28 19.91
N VAL A 14 -19.50 -26.79 21.11
CA VAL A 14 -20.69 -27.56 21.51
C VAL A 14 -21.89 -26.68 21.89
N LEU A 15 -21.68 -25.38 22.15
CA LEU A 15 -22.78 -24.44 22.46
C LEU A 15 -23.35 -23.72 21.23
N THR A 16 -22.85 -24.02 20.02
CA THR A 16 -23.35 -23.41 18.76
C THR A 16 -24.36 -24.26 17.99
N THR A 17 -24.79 -25.41 18.51
CA THR A 17 -25.74 -26.31 17.86
C THR A 17 -27.19 -26.09 18.27
N SER A 18 -27.69 -24.85 18.33
CA SER A 18 -29.11 -24.56 18.16
C SER A 18 -29.45 -23.09 18.09
N CYS A 19 -28.96 -22.45 17.05
CA CYS A 19 -29.63 -21.29 16.45
C CYS A 19 -29.14 -21.20 15.01
N SER A 20 -29.90 -21.75 14.08
CA SER A 20 -29.70 -21.50 12.67
C SER A 20 -29.99 -20.02 12.38
N ARG A 21 -29.03 -19.13 12.75
CA ARG A 21 -29.01 -17.76 12.25
C ARG A 21 -28.86 -17.86 10.73
N THR A 22 -29.94 -17.66 10.01
CA THR A 22 -29.92 -17.44 8.55
C THR A 22 -29.12 -16.18 8.30
N TYR A 23 -27.79 -16.31 8.12
CA TYR A 23 -26.96 -15.22 7.67
C TYR A 23 -27.51 -14.63 6.37
N ASN A 24 -27.47 -13.30 6.26
CA ASN A 24 -28.16 -12.53 5.25
C ASN A 24 -27.89 -13.06 3.82
N GLN A 25 -28.92 -13.57 3.16
CA GLN A 25 -28.85 -14.18 1.83
C GLN A 25 -28.35 -13.22 0.72
N LYS A 26 -28.29 -11.91 0.98
CA LYS A 26 -27.95 -10.86 0.01
C LYS A 26 -26.47 -10.46 0.01
N THR A 27 -25.66 -10.89 1.00
CA THR A 27 -24.24 -10.55 1.06
C THR A 27 -23.44 -11.35 0.04
N ASP A 28 -22.59 -10.69 -0.71
CA ASP A 28 -21.63 -11.32 -1.64
C ASP A 28 -20.31 -11.55 -0.89
N PRO A 29 -19.94 -12.82 -0.60
CA PRO A 29 -18.79 -13.11 0.26
C PRO A 29 -17.43 -12.79 -0.38
N GLU A 30 -17.36 -12.61 -1.70
CA GLU A 30 -16.14 -12.26 -2.42
C GLU A 30 -16.00 -10.74 -2.64
N HIS A 31 -17.03 -9.92 -2.28
CA HIS A 31 -17.04 -8.49 -2.58
C HIS A 31 -17.58 -7.61 -1.43
N THR A 32 -17.84 -8.18 -0.25
CA THR A 32 -18.44 -7.42 0.86
C THR A 32 -17.76 -7.74 2.18
N LEU A 33 -17.23 -6.71 2.85
CA LEU A 33 -16.90 -6.78 4.27
C LEU A 33 -18.13 -6.43 5.07
N TRP A 34 -18.44 -7.17 6.16
CA TRP A 34 -19.58 -6.82 7.02
C TRP A 34 -19.40 -7.31 8.46
N TYR A 35 -20.09 -6.65 9.41
CA TYR A 35 -19.95 -6.84 10.85
C TYR A 35 -21.29 -6.66 11.55
N GLU A 36 -21.44 -7.31 12.74
CA GLU A 36 -22.64 -7.28 13.57
C GLU A 36 -22.56 -6.28 14.74
N HIS A 37 -21.50 -5.48 14.82
CA HIS A 37 -21.26 -4.50 15.89
C HIS A 37 -20.55 -3.26 15.35
N PRO A 38 -20.63 -2.09 16.04
CA PRO A 38 -19.79 -0.94 15.76
C PRO A 38 -18.30 -1.28 15.83
N ALA A 39 -17.47 -0.49 15.17
CA ALA A 39 -16.02 -0.61 15.32
C ALA A 39 -15.61 -0.20 16.73
N ARG A 40 -14.70 -0.93 17.33
CA ARG A 40 -14.17 -0.71 18.68
C ARG A 40 -12.82 0.00 18.66
N SER A 41 -12.16 -0.04 17.51
CA SER A 41 -10.90 0.65 17.21
C SER A 41 -10.87 1.11 15.76
N TRP A 42 -9.89 1.94 15.41
CA TRP A 42 -9.73 2.42 14.04
C TRP A 42 -9.49 1.27 13.04
N GLU A 43 -8.81 0.21 13.44
CA GLU A 43 -8.51 -0.98 12.65
C GLU A 43 -9.75 -1.88 12.40
N GLU A 44 -10.88 -1.51 12.95
CA GLU A 44 -12.18 -2.12 12.66
C GLU A 44 -13.05 -1.23 11.74
N THR A 45 -12.69 0.04 11.52
CA THR A 45 -13.46 0.97 10.69
C THR A 45 -13.39 0.64 9.20
N LEU A 46 -14.28 1.23 8.39
CA LEU A 46 -14.42 0.88 6.97
C LEU A 46 -13.75 1.93 6.07
N PRO A 47 -12.66 1.61 5.35
CA PRO A 47 -11.95 2.58 4.53
C PRO A 47 -12.70 2.92 3.24
N LEU A 48 -12.97 4.19 3.02
CA LEU A 48 -13.52 4.77 1.80
C LEU A 48 -12.54 5.80 1.24
N GLY A 49 -12.45 5.92 -0.08
CA GLY A 49 -11.61 6.91 -0.71
C GLY A 49 -11.88 7.12 -2.19
N ASN A 50 -11.43 8.27 -2.72
CA ASN A 50 -11.51 8.60 -4.14
C ASN A 50 -10.15 8.84 -4.81
N GLY A 51 -9.06 8.49 -4.10
CA GLY A 51 -7.67 8.73 -4.52
C GLY A 51 -7.13 10.11 -4.12
N ARG A 52 -7.91 10.93 -3.39
CA ARG A 52 -7.49 12.18 -2.79
C ARG A 52 -8.07 12.36 -1.37
N LEU A 53 -9.38 12.22 -1.23
CA LEU A 53 -10.08 12.26 0.04
C LEU A 53 -10.34 10.85 0.56
N GLY A 54 -10.20 10.65 1.86
CA GLY A 54 -10.48 9.41 2.57
C GLY A 54 -11.40 9.62 3.77
N MET A 55 -12.21 8.61 4.09
CA MET A 55 -13.12 8.63 5.24
C MET A 55 -13.23 7.22 5.82
N MET A 56 -13.22 7.10 7.15
CA MET A 56 -13.31 5.83 7.86
C MET A 56 -14.38 5.86 8.95
N PRO A 57 -15.66 5.52 8.64
CA PRO A 57 -16.73 5.46 9.63
C PRO A 57 -16.60 4.25 10.56
N ASP A 58 -16.83 4.47 11.85
CA ASP A 58 -16.88 3.43 12.89
C ASP A 58 -18.26 2.76 13.02
N GLY A 59 -19.31 3.42 12.54
CA GLY A 59 -20.69 2.96 12.61
C GLY A 59 -21.25 2.97 14.04
N GLY A 60 -20.75 3.84 14.91
CA GLY A 60 -21.23 4.03 16.29
C GLY A 60 -22.70 4.40 16.33
N ILE A 61 -23.45 3.97 17.37
CA ILE A 61 -24.92 4.13 17.42
C ILE A 61 -25.30 5.53 17.88
N GLN A 62 -24.86 5.93 19.07
CA GLN A 62 -25.15 7.24 19.66
C GLN A 62 -24.05 8.25 19.36
N HIS A 63 -22.81 7.79 19.34
CA HIS A 63 -21.62 8.54 18.98
C HIS A 63 -20.97 7.87 17.81
N GLU A 64 -20.71 8.60 16.74
CA GLU A 64 -20.04 8.09 15.56
C GLU A 64 -18.82 8.95 15.25
N LEU A 65 -17.67 8.30 15.10
CA LEU A 65 -16.40 8.91 14.74
C LEU A 65 -16.04 8.51 13.30
N LEU A 66 -15.82 9.50 12.46
CA LEU A 66 -15.32 9.31 11.12
C LEU A 66 -13.96 10.00 10.98
N THR A 67 -12.89 9.21 10.89
CA THR A 67 -11.56 9.76 10.58
C THR A 67 -11.52 10.24 9.14
N LEU A 68 -11.04 11.45 8.91
CA LEU A 68 -10.99 12.11 7.61
C LEU A 68 -9.53 12.23 7.14
N ASN A 69 -9.31 12.01 5.85
CA ASN A 69 -7.98 12.10 5.24
C ASN A 69 -8.02 12.92 3.94
N GLU A 70 -6.89 13.56 3.64
CA GLU A 70 -6.57 14.17 2.35
C GLU A 70 -5.11 13.82 2.03
N ILE A 71 -4.83 13.30 0.84
CA ILE A 71 -3.56 12.64 0.51
C ILE A 71 -2.32 13.55 0.58
N SER A 72 -2.52 14.86 0.51
CA SER A 72 -1.45 15.86 0.58
C SER A 72 -1.31 16.56 1.94
N MET A 73 -1.91 15.99 3.00
CA MET A 73 -1.73 16.45 4.38
C MET A 73 -0.35 16.06 4.91
N TRP A 74 0.69 16.74 4.44
CA TRP A 74 2.09 16.51 4.79
C TRP A 74 2.69 17.70 5.50
N SER A 75 3.30 17.46 6.67
CA SER A 75 4.22 18.40 7.30
C SER A 75 5.59 18.39 6.61
N GLY A 76 6.50 19.26 7.06
CA GLY A 76 7.82 19.37 6.46
C GLY A 76 7.88 20.36 5.30
N SER A 77 9.03 20.39 4.63
CA SER A 77 9.31 21.26 3.49
C SER A 77 10.53 20.76 2.71
N GLU A 78 10.74 21.28 1.50
CA GLU A 78 12.00 21.04 0.77
C GLU A 78 13.18 21.55 1.58
N ALA A 79 14.21 20.73 1.72
CA ALA A 79 15.42 21.08 2.45
C ALA A 79 16.67 20.46 1.81
N ASP A 80 17.82 21.06 2.10
CA ASP A 80 19.12 20.51 1.75
C ASP A 80 19.59 19.55 2.83
N TYR A 81 19.77 18.30 2.47
CA TYR A 81 20.24 17.23 3.36
C TYR A 81 21.69 16.82 3.09
N ALA A 82 22.44 17.62 2.31
CA ALA A 82 23.83 17.33 2.05
C ALA A 82 24.65 17.29 3.34
N ASN A 83 25.42 16.21 3.52
CA ASN A 83 26.49 16.19 4.49
C ASN A 83 27.74 16.77 3.80
N PRO A 84 28.34 17.88 4.28
CA PRO A 84 29.46 18.52 3.62
C PRO A 84 30.68 17.61 3.44
N ASP A 85 30.86 16.65 4.33
CA ASP A 85 32.03 15.74 4.36
C ASP A 85 31.80 14.46 3.56
N ALA A 86 30.58 14.22 3.03
CA ALA A 86 30.20 12.94 2.44
C ALA A 86 31.08 12.55 1.24
N ALA A 87 31.22 13.45 0.27
CA ALA A 87 32.01 13.16 -0.93
C ALA A 87 33.52 12.97 -0.62
N GLU A 88 34.05 13.65 0.40
CA GLU A 88 35.45 13.54 0.80
C GLU A 88 35.71 12.24 1.55
N SER A 89 34.76 11.80 2.40
CA SER A 89 34.85 10.55 3.17
C SER A 89 34.68 9.29 2.31
N LEU A 90 34.06 9.41 1.13
CA LEU A 90 33.73 8.27 0.27
C LEU A 90 34.93 7.41 -0.10
N LYS A 91 36.11 8.03 -0.34
CA LYS A 91 37.32 7.29 -0.68
C LYS A 91 37.77 6.43 0.49
N GLU A 92 37.86 6.98 1.69
CA GLU A 92 38.22 6.28 2.92
C GLU A 92 37.25 5.12 3.20
N ILE A 93 35.95 5.36 3.11
CA ILE A 93 34.92 4.33 3.31
C ILE A 93 35.14 3.17 2.35
N ARG A 94 35.39 3.46 1.05
CA ARG A 94 35.63 2.43 0.03
C ARG A 94 36.92 1.65 0.28
N GLU A 95 38.00 2.30 0.66
CA GLU A 95 39.27 1.65 1.01
C GLU A 95 39.09 0.68 2.17
N LEU A 96 38.43 1.09 3.26
CA LEU A 96 38.09 0.25 4.39
C LEU A 96 37.24 -0.96 3.98
N LEU A 97 36.22 -0.78 3.14
CA LEU A 97 35.39 -1.87 2.66
C LEU A 97 36.16 -2.86 1.79
N LEU A 98 37.08 -2.39 0.95
CA LEU A 98 37.94 -3.26 0.10
C LEU A 98 38.98 -4.03 0.93
N GLU A 99 39.35 -3.51 2.10
CA GLU A 99 40.21 -4.18 3.08
C GLU A 99 39.45 -5.16 4.00
N GLY A 100 38.11 -5.22 3.90
CA GLY A 100 37.27 -6.04 4.78
C GLY A 100 37.02 -5.45 6.16
N ARG A 101 37.35 -4.18 6.38
CA ARG A 101 37.14 -3.40 7.62
C ARG A 101 35.76 -2.75 7.65
N ASN A 102 34.73 -3.56 7.43
CA ASN A 102 33.36 -3.08 7.25
C ASN A 102 32.81 -2.32 8.45
N HIS A 103 33.17 -2.72 9.68
CA HIS A 103 32.73 -2.02 10.89
C HIS A 103 33.27 -0.60 10.93
N GLU A 104 34.55 -0.40 10.66
CA GLU A 104 35.18 0.92 10.64
C GLU A 104 34.58 1.79 9.52
N ALA A 105 34.36 1.20 8.35
CA ALA A 105 33.68 1.87 7.25
C ALA A 105 32.26 2.36 7.66
N GLN A 106 31.53 1.54 8.41
CA GLN A 106 30.17 1.90 8.89
C GLN A 106 30.22 3.06 9.91
N GLU A 107 31.21 3.09 10.79
CA GLU A 107 31.40 4.22 11.74
C GLU A 107 31.75 5.51 11.00
N VAL A 108 32.69 5.47 10.05
CA VAL A 108 33.03 6.64 9.21
C VAL A 108 31.82 7.12 8.43
N MET A 109 31.00 6.17 7.90
CA MET A 109 29.79 6.50 7.17
C MET A 109 28.74 7.15 8.06
N TYR A 110 28.57 6.68 9.30
CA TYR A 110 27.66 7.27 10.27
C TYR A 110 28.07 8.70 10.64
N ASP A 111 29.38 8.93 10.83
CA ASP A 111 29.92 10.23 11.24
C ASP A 111 29.92 11.26 10.09
N ARG A 112 30.34 10.85 8.88
CA ARG A 112 30.69 11.79 7.79
C ARG A 112 29.98 11.58 6.48
N PHE A 113 29.16 10.53 6.31
CA PHE A 113 28.48 10.28 5.02
C PHE A 113 26.98 10.50 5.08
N VAL A 114 26.28 10.03 6.12
CA VAL A 114 24.82 10.21 6.19
C VAL A 114 24.43 11.63 6.63
N PRO A 115 23.19 12.09 6.35
CA PRO A 115 22.69 13.36 6.88
C PRO A 115 22.63 13.35 8.41
N HIS A 116 22.95 14.47 9.06
CA HIS A 116 22.85 14.61 10.51
C HIS A 116 21.45 15.06 11.00
N LYS A 117 20.52 15.30 10.09
CA LYS A 117 19.15 15.70 10.44
C LYS A 117 18.27 14.46 10.51
N PRO A 118 17.51 14.31 11.59
CA PRO A 118 16.60 13.16 11.73
C PRO A 118 15.48 13.21 10.71
N SER A 119 15.02 12.03 10.27
CA SER A 119 13.89 11.87 9.39
C SER A 119 12.54 12.02 10.10
N ASP A 120 12.51 11.90 11.43
CA ASP A 120 11.29 12.03 12.22
C ASP A 120 11.03 13.49 12.59
N GLY A 121 10.11 14.12 11.90
CA GLY A 121 9.75 15.54 12.11
C GLY A 121 10.65 16.50 11.34
N GLY A 122 10.74 17.75 11.82
CA GLY A 122 11.52 18.79 11.17
C GLY A 122 11.12 19.00 9.70
N THR A 123 12.11 19.30 8.87
CA THR A 123 11.89 19.55 7.43
C THR A 123 11.53 18.29 6.64
N TYR A 124 11.90 17.10 7.12
CA TYR A 124 11.49 15.86 6.47
C TYR A 124 9.96 15.69 6.49
N GLY A 125 9.34 16.01 7.64
CA GLY A 125 7.91 15.95 7.84
C GLY A 125 7.33 14.53 7.77
N GLY A 126 6.01 14.47 7.68
CA GLY A 126 5.28 13.21 7.60
C GLY A 126 3.83 13.40 7.16
N TYR A 127 3.22 12.31 6.71
CA TYR A 127 1.81 12.26 6.38
C TYR A 127 0.95 12.27 7.65
N GLN A 128 -0.17 13.01 7.63
CA GLN A 128 -1.02 13.22 8.79
C GLN A 128 -2.50 13.01 8.45
N THR A 129 -3.29 12.64 9.47
CA THR A 129 -4.75 12.73 9.37
C THR A 129 -5.19 14.18 9.07
N LEU A 130 -6.32 14.35 8.35
CA LEU A 130 -6.97 15.66 8.19
C LEU A 130 -7.64 16.09 9.50
N GLY A 131 -8.23 15.16 10.22
CA GLY A 131 -9.01 15.36 11.45
C GLY A 131 -10.19 14.40 11.50
N ASP A 132 -11.17 14.72 12.33
CA ASP A 132 -12.31 13.87 12.61
C ASP A 132 -13.63 14.61 12.37
N LEU A 133 -14.64 13.87 11.87
CA LEU A 133 -16.05 14.24 11.98
C LEU A 133 -16.64 13.45 13.15
N ILE A 134 -17.24 14.14 14.10
CA ILE A 134 -17.94 13.55 15.25
C ILE A 134 -19.42 13.83 15.08
N ILE A 135 -20.25 12.79 15.15
CA ILE A 135 -21.70 12.90 15.10
C ILE A 135 -22.29 12.34 16.40
N ARG A 136 -23.13 13.11 17.08
CA ARG A 136 -23.83 12.70 18.28
C ARG A 136 -25.31 12.64 17.96
N TYR A 137 -25.88 11.43 18.05
CA TYR A 137 -27.29 11.17 17.75
C TYR A 137 -28.11 11.14 19.02
N ASN A 138 -29.26 11.80 19.01
CA ASN A 138 -30.24 11.70 20.08
C ASN A 138 -31.11 10.43 19.90
N ILE A 139 -30.46 9.27 20.04
CA ILE A 139 -31.14 7.96 20.01
C ILE A 139 -31.42 7.51 21.45
N PRO A 140 -32.65 7.07 21.78
CA PRO A 140 -33.00 6.70 23.13
C PRO A 140 -32.14 5.57 23.68
N GLU A 141 -31.48 5.78 24.82
CA GLU A 141 -30.60 4.80 25.48
C GLU A 141 -31.35 3.60 26.07
N ASN A 142 -32.61 3.80 26.41
CA ASN A 142 -33.46 2.78 27.06
C ASN A 142 -34.07 1.78 26.07
N GLU A 143 -33.89 1.99 24.77
CA GLU A 143 -34.45 1.16 23.72
C GLU A 143 -33.41 0.10 23.27
N GLU A 144 -33.89 -1.13 23.07
CA GLU A 144 -33.03 -2.20 22.57
C GLU A 144 -32.60 -1.99 21.14
N ILE A 145 -31.30 -2.08 20.89
CA ILE A 145 -30.76 -2.08 19.55
C ILE A 145 -30.83 -3.48 18.93
N ARG A 146 -31.46 -3.59 17.78
CA ARG A 146 -31.68 -4.85 17.07
C ARG A 146 -31.17 -4.76 15.63
N SER A 147 -30.82 -5.94 15.09
CA SER A 147 -30.45 -6.10 13.68
C SER A 147 -29.34 -5.16 13.21
N TYR A 148 -28.35 -4.89 14.08
CA TYR A 148 -27.22 -4.05 13.71
C TYR A 148 -26.40 -4.74 12.61
N LYS A 149 -26.06 -3.96 11.57
CA LYS A 149 -25.16 -4.36 10.50
C LYS A 149 -24.42 -3.15 9.97
N ARG A 150 -23.09 -3.22 9.90
CA ARG A 150 -22.27 -2.31 9.07
C ARG A 150 -21.56 -3.12 7.99
N GLN A 151 -21.38 -2.51 6.83
CA GLN A 151 -20.77 -3.19 5.69
C GLN A 151 -20.07 -2.21 4.74
N LEU A 152 -19.07 -2.74 4.00
CA LEU A 152 -18.43 -2.10 2.87
C LEU A 152 -18.67 -2.96 1.62
N ASP A 153 -19.37 -2.41 0.64
CA ASP A 153 -19.57 -2.99 -0.68
C ASP A 153 -18.45 -2.51 -1.61
N LEU A 154 -17.53 -3.42 -1.93
CA LEU A 154 -16.35 -3.11 -2.74
C LEU A 154 -16.71 -2.76 -4.20
N LYS A 155 -17.79 -3.36 -4.75
CA LYS A 155 -18.23 -3.08 -6.14
C LYS A 155 -18.77 -1.67 -6.31
N ASN A 156 -19.42 -1.15 -5.27
CA ASN A 156 -20.08 0.15 -5.30
C ASN A 156 -19.29 1.23 -4.55
N ALA A 157 -18.17 0.89 -3.92
CA ALA A 157 -17.38 1.78 -3.04
C ALA A 157 -18.29 2.51 -2.03
N THR A 158 -19.15 1.76 -1.36
CA THR A 158 -20.17 2.27 -0.46
C THR A 158 -20.12 1.56 0.87
N ALA A 159 -19.96 2.31 1.97
CA ALA A 159 -20.20 1.77 3.29
C ALA A 159 -21.60 2.12 3.77
N SER A 160 -22.16 1.30 4.66
CA SER A 160 -23.44 1.56 5.31
C SER A 160 -23.50 0.97 6.71
N THR A 161 -24.31 1.62 7.56
CA THR A 161 -24.68 1.13 8.89
C THR A 161 -26.18 1.10 9.01
N GLU A 162 -26.76 -0.03 9.37
CA GLU A 162 -28.19 -0.21 9.56
C GLU A 162 -28.48 -0.85 10.93
N PHE A 163 -29.48 -0.37 11.63
CA PHE A 163 -29.97 -0.96 12.89
C PHE A 163 -31.40 -0.52 13.16
N ARG A 164 -32.04 -1.18 14.15
CA ARG A 164 -33.33 -0.78 14.70
C ARG A 164 -33.16 -0.36 16.15
N CYS A 165 -33.81 0.76 16.51
CA CYS A 165 -34.00 1.21 17.88
C CYS A 165 -35.50 1.39 18.11
N GLY A 166 -36.09 0.61 18.98
CA GLY A 166 -37.54 0.52 19.08
C GLY A 166 -38.22 0.15 17.75
N ASN A 167 -39.14 0.98 17.29
CA ASN A 167 -39.83 0.80 16.01
C ASN A 167 -39.11 1.45 14.82
N ILE A 168 -38.14 2.33 15.06
CA ILE A 168 -37.45 3.09 14.02
C ILE A 168 -36.27 2.26 13.48
N ARG A 169 -36.21 2.13 12.14
CA ARG A 169 -35.02 1.66 11.45
C ARG A 169 -34.19 2.87 11.01
N TYR A 170 -32.94 2.90 11.45
CA TYR A 170 -31.94 3.86 11.02
C TYR A 170 -31.05 3.27 9.96
N ARG A 171 -30.75 4.09 8.95
CA ARG A 171 -29.77 3.75 7.90
C ARG A 171 -28.85 4.92 7.67
N ARG A 172 -27.56 4.63 7.68
CA ARG A 172 -26.48 5.58 7.33
C ARG A 172 -25.74 5.05 6.13
N SER A 173 -25.37 5.93 5.20
CA SER A 173 -24.63 5.60 3.99
C SER A 173 -23.45 6.54 3.82
N TYR A 174 -22.31 6.01 3.41
CA TYR A 174 -21.05 6.73 3.33
C TYR A 174 -20.45 6.56 1.94
N HIS A 175 -20.09 7.67 1.30
CA HIS A 175 -19.52 7.71 -0.04
C HIS A 175 -18.41 8.76 -0.12
N VAL A 176 -17.36 8.49 -0.89
CA VAL A 176 -16.37 9.51 -1.27
C VAL A 176 -16.43 9.68 -2.78
N ALA A 177 -17.10 10.74 -3.23
CA ALA A 177 -17.41 10.96 -4.64
C ALA A 177 -16.17 11.47 -5.39
N ARG A 178 -15.74 10.73 -6.42
CA ARG A 178 -14.49 10.99 -7.13
C ARG A 178 -14.51 12.26 -7.95
N GLU A 179 -15.54 12.48 -8.76
CA GLU A 179 -15.62 13.62 -9.69
C GLU A 179 -16.02 14.92 -9.01
N ALA A 180 -16.81 14.82 -7.94
CA ALA A 180 -17.22 15.98 -7.16
C ALA A 180 -16.21 16.36 -6.07
N ASP A 181 -15.25 15.49 -5.77
CA ASP A 181 -14.28 15.65 -4.70
C ASP A 181 -14.91 15.99 -3.33
N VAL A 182 -15.95 15.24 -2.96
CA VAL A 182 -16.67 15.39 -1.69
C VAL A 182 -16.86 14.03 -1.01
N MET A 183 -16.85 14.04 0.32
CA MET A 183 -17.35 12.98 1.17
C MET A 183 -18.83 13.24 1.45
N ILE A 184 -19.66 12.20 1.43
CA ILE A 184 -21.11 12.29 1.57
C ILE A 184 -21.55 11.28 2.63
N ILE A 185 -22.14 11.77 3.72
CA ILE A 185 -22.79 10.97 4.75
C ILE A 185 -24.28 11.18 4.64
N GLY A 186 -25.04 10.14 4.27
CA GLY A 186 -26.49 10.17 4.19
C GLY A 186 -27.14 9.51 5.40
N LEU A 187 -28.08 10.17 6.04
CA LEU A 187 -28.78 9.74 7.24
C LEU A 187 -30.29 9.64 6.95
N GLU A 188 -30.89 8.50 7.29
CA GLU A 188 -32.33 8.23 7.07
C GLU A 188 -32.91 7.49 8.28
N GLY A 189 -34.08 7.90 8.72
CA GLY A 189 -34.95 7.16 9.61
C GLY A 189 -36.18 6.62 8.90
N SER A 190 -36.77 5.51 9.36
CA SER A 190 -38.00 4.93 8.76
C SER A 190 -39.24 5.74 9.06
N GLU A 191 -39.21 6.60 10.08
CA GLU A 191 -40.28 7.49 10.49
C GLU A 191 -39.94 8.92 10.15
N LYS A 192 -40.96 9.78 9.91
CA LYS A 192 -40.78 11.22 9.69
C LYS A 192 -40.30 11.89 10.97
N ALA A 193 -39.53 12.96 10.82
CA ALA A 193 -39.01 13.76 11.93
C ALA A 193 -38.23 12.92 12.99
N SER A 194 -37.57 11.86 12.55
CA SER A 194 -36.90 10.89 13.46
C SER A 194 -35.40 11.12 13.60
N LEU A 195 -34.85 12.12 12.89
CA LEU A 195 -33.42 12.43 12.97
C LEU A 195 -33.20 13.69 13.81
N ASP A 196 -32.64 13.47 14.99
CA ASP A 196 -32.14 14.52 15.90
C ASP A 196 -30.66 14.21 16.18
N PHE A 197 -29.75 15.11 15.81
CA PHE A 197 -28.33 14.93 16.01
C PHE A 197 -27.55 16.24 15.94
N GLU A 198 -26.32 16.22 16.40
CA GLU A 198 -25.36 17.30 16.20
C GLU A 198 -24.06 16.74 15.61
N PHE A 199 -23.31 17.59 14.89
CA PHE A 199 -22.01 17.21 14.37
C PHE A 199 -21.01 18.36 14.38
N GLU A 200 -19.74 17.99 14.53
CA GLU A 200 -18.59 18.89 14.47
C GLU A 200 -17.46 18.28 13.64
N ILE A 201 -16.61 19.16 13.06
CA ILE A 201 -15.32 18.75 12.48
C ILE A 201 -14.22 19.30 13.38
N THR A 202 -13.24 18.46 13.70
CA THR A 202 -12.20 18.79 14.67
C THR A 202 -10.84 18.24 14.27
N ARG A 203 -9.81 18.92 14.74
CA ARG A 203 -8.41 18.49 14.68
C ARG A 203 -7.71 19.06 15.92
N LYS A 204 -6.98 18.21 16.65
CA LYS A 204 -6.39 18.55 17.97
C LYS A 204 -5.27 19.60 17.91
N GLU A 205 -4.59 19.70 16.77
CA GLU A 205 -3.43 20.60 16.65
C GLU A 205 -3.46 21.41 15.36
N ARG A 206 -2.83 22.59 15.39
CA ARG A 206 -2.65 23.45 14.21
C ARG A 206 -3.93 23.64 13.41
N SER A 207 -5.04 23.87 14.12
CA SER A 207 -6.34 24.07 13.51
C SER A 207 -7.16 25.14 14.20
N SER A 208 -8.05 25.72 13.46
CA SER A 208 -9.14 26.57 13.93
C SER A 208 -10.41 26.14 13.21
N THR A 209 -11.50 25.97 13.97
CA THR A 209 -12.82 25.67 13.42
C THR A 209 -13.78 26.81 13.73
N SER A 210 -14.58 27.20 12.75
CA SER A 210 -15.61 28.24 12.86
C SER A 210 -16.91 27.82 12.19
N ALA A 211 -18.04 28.31 12.70
CA ALA A 211 -19.32 28.20 12.01
C ALA A 211 -19.43 29.35 10.99
N CYS A 212 -19.82 28.98 9.77
CA CYS A 212 -20.18 29.95 8.73
C CYS A 212 -21.70 30.13 8.68
N ASN A 213 -22.18 31.27 8.12
CA ASN A 213 -23.57 31.42 7.76
C ASN A 213 -23.96 30.26 6.82
N ASP A 214 -25.22 29.82 6.83
CA ASP A 214 -25.76 28.76 5.96
C ASP A 214 -25.55 27.30 6.40
N GLY A 215 -25.36 27.02 7.70
CA GLY A 215 -25.26 25.66 8.21
C GLY A 215 -23.96 24.93 7.73
N MET A 216 -22.87 25.65 7.77
CA MET A 216 -21.57 25.14 7.35
C MET A 216 -20.50 25.34 8.43
N LEU A 217 -19.64 24.33 8.64
CA LEU A 217 -18.43 24.43 9.46
C LEU A 217 -17.22 24.60 8.55
N PHE A 218 -16.25 25.38 9.01
CA PHE A 218 -14.98 25.62 8.35
C PHE A 218 -13.82 25.35 9.30
N MET A 219 -13.02 24.34 8.98
CA MET A 219 -11.78 24.01 9.69
C MET A 219 -10.58 24.32 8.79
N HIS A 220 -9.57 24.98 9.33
CA HIS A 220 -8.35 25.31 8.59
C HIS A 220 -7.14 25.39 9.49
N GLY A 221 -5.95 25.34 8.88
CA GLY A 221 -4.69 25.49 9.59
C GLY A 221 -3.50 25.48 8.64
N ILE A 222 -2.30 25.53 9.24
CA ILE A 222 -1.02 25.41 8.55
C ILE A 222 -0.19 24.39 9.30
N LEU A 223 0.26 23.35 8.60
CA LEU A 223 1.09 22.29 9.17
C LEU A 223 2.51 22.80 9.44
N ASP A 224 3.28 22.07 10.24
CA ASP A 224 4.67 22.38 10.51
C ASP A 224 5.53 22.21 9.25
N SER A 225 6.35 23.18 8.91
CA SER A 225 7.34 23.07 7.85
C SER A 225 8.70 22.55 8.33
N GLY A 226 8.91 22.49 9.64
CA GLY A 226 10.23 22.28 10.25
C GLY A 226 11.16 23.49 10.16
N THR A 227 10.64 24.66 9.73
CA THR A 227 11.36 25.94 9.63
C THR A 227 10.48 27.09 10.10
N ASP A 228 11.00 28.32 10.06
CA ASP A 228 10.21 29.53 10.34
C ASP A 228 9.24 29.90 9.20
N ALA A 229 9.36 29.27 8.03
CA ALA A 229 8.45 29.48 6.91
C ALA A 229 7.14 28.72 7.10
N PRO A 230 6.00 29.19 6.54
CA PRO A 230 4.74 28.46 6.59
C PRO A 230 4.85 27.09 5.90
N GLY A 231 4.30 26.05 6.52
CA GLY A 231 4.16 24.72 5.92
C GLY A 231 2.91 24.59 5.06
N THR A 232 2.45 23.37 4.84
CA THR A 232 1.25 23.07 4.06
C THR A 232 0.01 23.68 4.71
N GLY A 233 -0.64 24.63 4.04
CA GLY A 233 -1.94 25.15 4.43
C GLY A 233 -3.03 24.18 4.02
N TYR A 234 -4.08 24.02 4.86
CA TYR A 234 -5.22 23.18 4.55
C TYR A 234 -6.53 23.85 4.93
N ALA A 235 -7.61 23.45 4.26
CA ALA A 235 -8.98 23.88 4.54
C ALA A 235 -9.94 22.72 4.36
N ALA A 236 -10.88 22.55 5.27
CA ALA A 236 -11.99 21.60 5.18
C ALA A 236 -13.30 22.31 5.48
N TYR A 237 -14.34 22.00 4.71
CA TYR A 237 -15.69 22.50 4.91
C TYR A 237 -16.67 21.34 5.07
N ALA A 238 -17.57 21.43 6.04
CA ALA A 238 -18.67 20.48 6.24
C ALA A 238 -20.01 21.23 6.21
N LYS A 239 -20.87 20.83 5.29
CA LYS A 239 -22.18 21.46 5.03
C LYS A 239 -23.31 20.47 5.26
N ILE A 240 -24.43 20.91 5.83
CA ILE A 240 -25.64 20.12 6.02
C ILE A 240 -26.68 20.43 4.94
N ILE A 241 -27.37 19.39 4.47
CA ILE A 241 -28.57 19.48 3.64
C ILE A 241 -29.63 18.60 4.31
N THR A 242 -30.81 19.13 4.59
CA THR A 242 -31.93 18.41 5.22
C THR A 242 -33.13 18.29 4.33
N ALA A 243 -33.94 17.28 4.54
CA ALA A 243 -35.30 17.15 4.03
C ALA A 243 -36.20 16.97 5.23
N GLY A 244 -37.09 17.98 5.46
CA GLY A 244 -37.79 18.14 6.73
C GLY A 244 -36.89 18.65 7.85
N GLY A 245 -37.48 19.09 8.96
CA GLY A 245 -36.74 19.57 10.12
C GLY A 245 -36.01 20.90 9.93
N GLU A 246 -35.18 21.22 10.90
CA GLU A 246 -34.37 22.44 10.95
C GLU A 246 -32.92 22.14 11.23
N ALA A 247 -32.01 22.96 10.71
CA ALA A 247 -30.60 22.92 11.02
C ALA A 247 -30.11 24.28 11.50
N THR A 248 -29.48 24.32 12.67
CA THR A 248 -28.94 25.55 13.28
C THR A 248 -27.45 25.37 13.55
N SER A 249 -26.67 26.44 13.36
CA SER A 249 -25.26 26.44 13.77
C SER A 249 -25.15 27.05 15.16
N GLU A 250 -24.53 26.33 16.09
CA GLU A 250 -24.27 26.79 17.45
C GLU A 250 -22.75 26.98 17.67
N ILE A 251 -22.38 28.05 18.37
CA ILE A 251 -20.99 28.49 18.48
C ILE A 251 -20.26 27.83 19.66
N VAL A 252 -20.98 27.21 20.57
CA VAL A 252 -20.36 26.63 21.79
C VAL A 252 -20.73 25.18 21.93
N SER A 253 -19.72 24.29 21.78
CA SER A 253 -19.83 22.94 22.27
C SER A 253 -19.81 22.95 23.81
N PRO A 254 -20.70 22.25 24.49
CA PRO A 254 -20.61 22.10 25.94
C PRO A 254 -19.32 21.34 26.38
N TYR A 255 -18.55 20.78 25.45
CA TYR A 255 -17.40 19.93 25.75
C TYR A 255 -16.03 20.58 25.49
N GLU A 256 -15.86 21.44 24.47
CA GLU A 256 -14.53 22.00 24.14
C GLU A 256 -14.58 23.39 23.48
N GLY A 257 -15.73 24.03 23.39
CA GLY A 257 -15.87 25.35 22.71
C GLY A 257 -15.77 25.25 21.17
N THR A 258 -15.81 24.07 20.57
CA THR A 258 -15.83 23.86 19.12
C THR A 258 -17.24 24.11 18.57
N PRO A 259 -17.39 24.86 17.47
CA PRO A 259 -18.70 25.09 16.87
C PRO A 259 -19.24 23.78 16.28
N PHE A 260 -20.54 23.57 16.42
CA PHE A 260 -21.25 22.41 15.87
C PHE A 260 -22.54 22.83 15.15
N ILE A 261 -23.05 21.93 14.32
CA ILE A 261 -24.34 22.06 13.69
C ILE A 261 -25.30 21.09 14.35
N LYS A 262 -26.46 21.61 14.79
CA LYS A 262 -27.56 20.83 15.35
C LYS A 262 -28.67 20.70 14.33
N VAL A 263 -29.15 19.47 14.14
CA VAL A 263 -30.25 19.09 13.29
C VAL A 263 -31.38 18.57 14.14
N SER A 264 -32.61 19.09 13.95
CA SER A 264 -33.80 18.72 14.70
C SER A 264 -34.93 18.28 13.79
N SER A 265 -35.55 17.13 14.11
CA SER A 265 -36.76 16.60 13.49
C SER A 265 -36.66 16.43 11.95
N ALA A 266 -35.49 16.07 11.43
CA ALA A 266 -35.34 15.83 10.01
C ALA A 266 -35.86 14.44 9.59
N ASP A 267 -36.42 14.34 8.37
CA ASP A 267 -36.78 13.07 7.74
C ASP A 267 -35.53 12.39 7.17
N LYS A 268 -34.67 13.20 6.53
CA LYS A 268 -33.39 12.82 5.98
C LYS A 268 -32.39 13.95 6.11
N ALA A 269 -31.12 13.60 6.22
CA ALA A 269 -30.05 14.58 6.24
C ALA A 269 -28.82 14.07 5.47
N TRP A 270 -28.02 15.01 4.96
CA TRP A 270 -26.74 14.71 4.30
C TRP A 270 -25.68 15.69 4.77
N ILE A 271 -24.57 15.16 5.29
CA ILE A 271 -23.38 15.94 5.57
C ILE A 271 -22.45 15.82 4.37
N ILE A 272 -22.05 16.96 3.81
CA ILE A 272 -21.17 17.06 2.63
C ILE A 272 -19.86 17.68 3.08
N ILE A 273 -18.73 16.98 2.89
CA ILE A 273 -17.42 17.45 3.32
C ILE A 273 -16.47 17.47 2.13
N SER A 274 -15.65 18.50 2.05
CA SER A 274 -14.47 18.51 1.18
C SER A 274 -13.32 19.23 1.86
N ALA A 275 -12.11 18.87 1.44
CA ALA A 275 -10.87 19.49 1.88
C ALA A 275 -9.94 19.72 0.70
N ALA A 276 -9.01 20.65 0.86
CA ALA A 276 -7.91 20.87 -0.07
C ALA A 276 -6.70 21.46 0.68
N THR A 277 -5.51 21.31 0.11
CA THR A 277 -4.25 21.80 0.67
C THR A 277 -3.52 22.71 -0.31
N SER A 278 -2.61 23.53 0.21
CA SER A 278 -1.73 24.37 -0.59
C SER A 278 -0.72 23.57 -1.41
N TYR A 279 -0.53 22.28 -1.14
CA TYR A 279 0.37 21.42 -1.90
C TYR A 279 -0.04 21.34 -3.39
N PHE A 280 -1.34 21.11 -3.66
CA PHE A 280 -1.88 21.07 -5.02
C PHE A 280 -2.42 22.43 -5.47
N GLU A 281 -3.18 23.12 -4.61
CA GLU A 281 -3.99 24.29 -4.97
C GLU A 281 -3.29 25.62 -4.68
N LYS A 282 -2.06 25.60 -4.14
CA LYS A 282 -1.31 26.80 -3.74
C LYS A 282 -2.20 27.71 -2.88
N ASP A 283 -2.31 28.99 -3.23
CA ASP A 283 -3.10 29.98 -2.48
C ASP A 283 -4.63 29.79 -2.60
N LYS A 284 -5.08 28.90 -3.53
CA LYS A 284 -6.51 28.72 -3.84
C LYS A 284 -7.16 27.53 -3.13
N TYR A 285 -6.46 26.88 -2.20
CA TYR A 285 -6.96 25.67 -1.54
C TYR A 285 -8.27 25.88 -0.76
N ARG A 286 -8.52 27.10 -0.21
CA ARG A 286 -9.78 27.44 0.47
C ARG A 286 -10.93 27.54 -0.51
N GLU A 287 -10.72 28.22 -1.61
CA GLU A 287 -11.68 28.39 -2.69
C GLU A 287 -12.01 27.04 -3.37
N ALA A 288 -11.00 26.17 -3.54
CA ALA A 288 -11.20 24.83 -4.06
C ALA A 288 -12.09 23.99 -3.14
N ALA A 289 -11.76 23.92 -1.84
CA ALA A 289 -12.51 23.12 -0.87
C ALA A 289 -13.98 23.59 -0.75
N ILE A 290 -14.24 24.90 -0.63
CA ILE A 290 -15.61 25.44 -0.55
C ILE A 290 -16.36 25.30 -1.88
N GLY A 291 -15.66 25.42 -3.01
CA GLY A 291 -16.22 25.22 -4.34
C GLY A 291 -16.77 23.80 -4.53
N HIS A 292 -16.02 22.79 -4.09
CA HIS A 292 -16.47 21.40 -4.12
C HIS A 292 -17.73 21.18 -3.29
N VAL A 293 -17.75 21.64 -2.04
CA VAL A 293 -18.94 21.53 -1.16
C VAL A 293 -20.15 22.25 -1.75
N ASN A 294 -19.95 23.44 -2.31
CA ASN A 294 -21.03 24.24 -2.91
C ASN A 294 -21.51 23.69 -4.27
N SER A 295 -20.80 22.78 -4.90
CA SER A 295 -21.27 22.08 -6.09
C SER A 295 -22.43 21.11 -5.78
N ILE A 296 -22.63 20.78 -4.50
CA ILE A 296 -23.68 19.89 -4.00
C ILE A 296 -24.67 20.71 -3.16
N CYS A 297 -25.82 21.02 -3.74
CA CYS A 297 -26.81 21.85 -3.10
C CYS A 297 -28.16 21.15 -2.83
N THR A 298 -28.42 20.05 -3.50
CA THR A 298 -29.73 19.39 -3.43
C THR A 298 -29.59 17.86 -3.33
N PRO A 299 -30.58 17.14 -2.84
CA PRO A 299 -30.61 15.68 -2.88
C PRO A 299 -30.46 15.11 -4.30
N LYS A 300 -30.78 15.85 -5.35
CA LYS A 300 -30.57 15.47 -6.74
C LYS A 300 -29.08 15.50 -7.10
N ASP A 301 -28.36 16.52 -6.66
CA ASP A 301 -26.91 16.63 -6.89
C ASP A 301 -26.16 15.51 -6.18
N ILE A 302 -26.55 15.19 -4.92
CA ILE A 302 -26.02 14.07 -4.15
C ILE A 302 -26.18 12.75 -4.93
N ARG A 303 -27.41 12.44 -5.37
CA ARG A 303 -27.65 11.22 -6.15
C ARG A 303 -26.82 11.17 -7.44
N LYS A 304 -26.67 12.31 -8.11
CA LYS A 304 -25.84 12.43 -9.32
C LYS A 304 -24.36 12.16 -9.02
N ALA A 305 -23.81 12.79 -7.99
CA ALA A 305 -22.40 12.63 -7.59
C ALA A 305 -22.09 11.18 -7.19
N VAL A 306 -22.92 10.57 -6.34
CA VAL A 306 -22.78 9.17 -5.93
C VAL A 306 -22.84 8.24 -7.15
N LYS A 307 -23.85 8.36 -8.01
CA LYS A 307 -24.02 7.50 -9.19
C LYS A 307 -22.85 7.63 -10.17
N GLN A 308 -22.34 8.84 -10.39
CA GLN A 308 -21.21 9.08 -11.29
C GLN A 308 -19.93 8.44 -10.73
N SER A 309 -19.64 8.66 -9.44
CA SER A 309 -18.50 8.07 -8.76
C SER A 309 -18.54 6.53 -8.76
N GLN A 310 -19.72 5.95 -8.47
CA GLN A 310 -19.90 4.50 -8.55
C GLN A 310 -19.62 3.95 -9.96
N LYS A 311 -20.12 4.66 -11.00
CA LYS A 311 -19.85 4.26 -12.40
C LYS A 311 -18.36 4.27 -12.73
N THR A 312 -17.65 5.31 -12.33
CA THR A 312 -16.19 5.40 -12.54
C THR A 312 -15.45 4.30 -11.75
N HIS A 313 -15.82 4.09 -10.49
CA HIS A 313 -15.25 3.02 -9.68
C HIS A 313 -15.50 1.64 -10.31
N GLN A 314 -16.73 1.31 -10.69
CA GLN A 314 -17.10 0.05 -11.32
C GLN A 314 -16.34 -0.16 -12.64
N SER A 315 -16.13 0.89 -13.45
CA SER A 315 -15.37 0.78 -14.70
C SER A 315 -13.93 0.32 -14.52
N MET A 316 -13.35 0.54 -13.34
CA MET A 316 -12.03 0.03 -12.94
C MET A 316 -12.15 -1.32 -12.21
N TYR A 317 -13.08 -1.41 -11.26
CA TYR A 317 -13.22 -2.56 -10.38
C TYR A 317 -13.66 -3.83 -11.13
N ASP A 318 -14.66 -3.74 -12.01
CA ASP A 318 -15.22 -4.88 -12.73
C ASP A 318 -14.32 -5.39 -13.88
N ARG A 319 -13.26 -4.63 -14.19
CA ARG A 319 -12.34 -4.90 -15.31
C ARG A 319 -11.55 -6.20 -15.12
N ALA A 320 -11.21 -6.53 -13.87
CA ALA A 320 -10.51 -7.76 -13.54
C ALA A 320 -10.96 -8.31 -12.18
N GLY A 321 -10.83 -9.61 -12.01
CA GLY A 321 -11.16 -10.25 -10.74
C GLY A 321 -10.94 -11.76 -10.75
N ILE A 322 -11.20 -12.38 -9.61
CA ILE A 322 -11.17 -13.83 -9.41
C ILE A 322 -12.45 -14.29 -8.72
N SER A 323 -12.82 -15.54 -8.88
CA SER A 323 -13.89 -16.17 -8.12
C SER A 323 -13.64 -17.66 -7.97
N PHE A 324 -13.83 -18.14 -6.74
CA PHE A 324 -13.84 -19.57 -6.43
C PHE A 324 -15.27 -20.09 -6.26
N ILE A 325 -16.27 -19.23 -6.42
CA ILE A 325 -17.70 -19.61 -6.36
C ILE A 325 -18.19 -19.86 -7.79
N THR A 326 -18.23 -21.13 -8.20
CA THR A 326 -18.74 -21.57 -9.50
C THR A 326 -20.25 -21.83 -9.45
N ASP A 327 -20.75 -22.43 -8.37
CA ASP A 327 -22.19 -22.54 -8.02
C ASP A 327 -22.42 -21.98 -6.60
N LYS A 328 -23.14 -20.87 -6.51
CA LYS A 328 -23.38 -20.17 -5.24
C LYS A 328 -24.17 -21.01 -4.24
N LYS A 329 -25.11 -21.84 -4.69
CA LYS A 329 -25.96 -22.64 -3.80
C LYS A 329 -25.16 -23.81 -3.24
N GLU A 330 -24.41 -24.48 -4.08
CA GLU A 330 -23.55 -25.59 -3.71
C GLU A 330 -22.45 -25.11 -2.76
N TYR A 331 -21.71 -24.06 -3.15
CA TYR A 331 -20.64 -23.47 -2.34
C TYR A 331 -21.13 -23.05 -0.94
N ARG A 332 -22.32 -22.44 -0.86
CA ARG A 332 -22.91 -22.06 0.43
C ARG A 332 -23.23 -23.24 1.33
N THR A 333 -23.60 -24.38 0.75
CA THR A 333 -23.90 -25.60 1.51
C THR A 333 -22.61 -26.23 2.04
N GLN A 334 -21.54 -26.18 1.26
CA GLN A 334 -20.23 -26.76 1.60
C GLN A 334 -19.42 -25.84 2.52
N HIS A 335 -19.51 -24.51 2.33
CA HIS A 335 -18.73 -23.48 3.01
C HIS A 335 -19.63 -22.39 3.62
N PRO A 336 -20.48 -22.69 4.60
CA PRO A 336 -21.39 -21.71 5.19
C PRO A 336 -20.66 -20.57 5.91
N GLU A 337 -19.42 -20.80 6.36
CA GLU A 337 -18.53 -19.83 7.00
C GLU A 337 -18.22 -18.61 6.11
N ALA A 338 -18.21 -18.75 4.78
CA ALA A 338 -17.98 -17.64 3.85
C ALA A 338 -19.03 -16.52 3.97
N TRP A 339 -20.21 -16.80 4.54
CA TRP A 339 -21.25 -15.78 4.79
C TRP A 339 -21.26 -15.22 6.22
N MET A 340 -20.33 -15.63 7.09
CA MET A 340 -20.16 -15.04 8.41
C MET A 340 -19.66 -13.58 8.34
N PRO A 341 -19.79 -12.80 9.44
CA PRO A 341 -19.08 -11.52 9.56
C PRO A 341 -17.59 -11.65 9.27
N THR A 342 -17.00 -10.62 8.68
CA THR A 342 -15.62 -10.66 8.16
C THR A 342 -14.59 -10.97 9.24
N ASP A 343 -14.73 -10.38 10.42
CA ASP A 343 -13.91 -10.68 11.60
C ASP A 343 -13.98 -12.17 12.00
N LYS A 344 -15.17 -12.76 11.99
CA LYS A 344 -15.36 -14.19 12.29
C LYS A 344 -14.78 -15.09 11.21
N ARG A 345 -14.84 -14.68 9.93
CA ARG A 345 -14.20 -15.41 8.82
C ARG A 345 -12.69 -15.48 9.01
N LEU A 346 -12.03 -14.39 9.41
CA LEU A 346 -10.59 -14.37 9.68
C LEU A 346 -10.20 -15.41 10.73
N TYR A 347 -10.91 -15.47 11.86
CA TYR A 347 -10.66 -16.48 12.90
C TYR A 347 -10.90 -17.89 12.40
N SER A 348 -11.98 -18.13 11.66
CA SER A 348 -12.31 -19.44 11.10
C SER A 348 -11.23 -19.90 10.10
N TYR A 349 -10.80 -18.99 9.22
CA TYR A 349 -9.76 -19.26 8.21
C TYR A 349 -8.40 -19.56 8.86
N ALA A 350 -8.01 -18.80 9.86
CA ALA A 350 -6.79 -19.05 10.63
C ALA A 350 -6.84 -20.41 11.39
N ALA A 351 -8.03 -20.85 11.81
CA ALA A 351 -8.27 -22.15 12.40
C ALA A 351 -8.30 -23.32 11.40
N GLY A 352 -8.18 -23.05 10.09
CA GLY A 352 -8.09 -24.06 9.04
C GLY A 352 -9.35 -24.28 8.21
N ALA A 353 -10.39 -23.42 8.33
CA ALA A 353 -11.56 -23.51 7.45
C ALA A 353 -11.18 -23.27 5.98
N GLN A 354 -11.86 -23.96 5.07
CA GLN A 354 -11.65 -23.81 3.63
C GLN A 354 -12.56 -22.72 3.07
N ASP A 355 -12.24 -21.47 3.39
CA ASP A 355 -12.95 -20.29 2.86
C ASP A 355 -12.16 -19.65 1.71
N ASN A 356 -12.21 -20.27 0.52
CA ASN A 356 -11.53 -19.74 -0.67
C ASN A 356 -12.14 -18.40 -1.11
N ALA A 357 -13.41 -18.14 -0.80
CA ALA A 357 -14.03 -16.84 -1.04
C ALA A 357 -13.40 -15.70 -0.22
N LEU A 358 -12.74 -16.00 0.93
CA LEU A 358 -11.97 -15.00 1.66
C LEU A 358 -10.69 -14.61 0.90
N ALA A 359 -10.02 -15.56 0.26
CA ALA A 359 -8.87 -15.25 -0.60
C ALA A 359 -9.28 -14.38 -1.81
N ALA A 360 -10.43 -14.69 -2.43
CA ALA A 360 -10.99 -13.84 -3.49
C ALA A 360 -11.36 -12.44 -2.96
N LEU A 361 -12.00 -12.35 -1.78
CA LEU A 361 -12.30 -11.07 -1.14
C LEU A 361 -11.03 -10.25 -0.89
N TYR A 362 -9.95 -10.89 -0.41
CA TYR A 362 -8.68 -10.21 -0.15
C TYR A 362 -8.00 -9.69 -1.43
N TYR A 363 -8.06 -10.46 -2.53
CA TYR A 363 -7.62 -9.99 -3.84
C TYR A 363 -8.41 -8.76 -4.31
N HIS A 364 -9.75 -8.84 -4.24
CA HIS A 364 -10.62 -7.73 -4.61
C HIS A 364 -10.44 -6.52 -3.71
N TYR A 365 -10.16 -6.75 -2.42
CA TYR A 365 -9.89 -5.69 -1.45
C TYR A 365 -8.58 -4.95 -1.77
N GLY A 366 -7.49 -5.66 -2.15
CA GLY A 366 -6.27 -5.02 -2.60
C GLY A 366 -6.50 -4.12 -3.82
N ARG A 367 -7.27 -4.57 -4.82
CA ARG A 367 -7.64 -3.73 -5.96
C ARG A 367 -8.51 -2.54 -5.55
N TYR A 368 -9.49 -2.75 -4.67
CA TYR A 368 -10.34 -1.70 -4.11
C TYR A 368 -9.50 -0.64 -3.39
N LEU A 369 -8.56 -1.04 -2.55
CA LEU A 369 -7.68 -0.13 -1.82
C LEU A 369 -6.83 0.71 -2.76
N LEU A 370 -6.30 0.15 -3.86
CA LEU A 370 -5.55 0.91 -4.85
C LEU A 370 -6.43 1.93 -5.57
N ILE A 371 -7.64 1.53 -6.03
CA ILE A 371 -8.60 2.44 -6.67
C ILE A 371 -8.99 3.60 -5.73
N SER A 372 -9.11 3.31 -4.43
CA SER A 372 -9.57 4.28 -3.42
C SER A 372 -8.46 5.18 -2.87
N SER A 373 -7.18 4.78 -2.94
CA SER A 373 -6.05 5.50 -2.34
C SER A 373 -5.25 6.37 -3.30
N THR A 374 -5.43 6.21 -4.62
CA THR A 374 -4.71 7.03 -5.61
C THR A 374 -5.55 7.30 -6.86
N ARG A 375 -5.11 8.26 -7.67
CA ARG A 375 -5.68 8.60 -8.98
C ARG A 375 -4.67 9.40 -9.81
N ILE A 376 -4.87 9.44 -11.13
CA ILE A 376 -4.08 10.27 -12.03
C ILE A 376 -4.08 11.72 -11.54
N GLY A 377 -2.89 12.34 -11.50
CA GLY A 377 -2.69 13.72 -11.04
C GLY A 377 -2.64 13.89 -9.51
N SER A 378 -2.69 12.79 -8.75
CA SER A 378 -2.55 12.77 -7.29
C SER A 378 -1.20 12.16 -6.88
N LEU A 379 -1.01 11.89 -5.60
CA LEU A 379 0.13 11.17 -5.05
C LEU A 379 -0.12 9.64 -5.10
N PRO A 380 0.93 8.81 -5.17
CA PRO A 380 0.78 7.38 -5.00
C PRO A 380 0.41 7.05 -3.54
N PRO A 381 -0.12 5.82 -3.25
CA PRO A 381 -0.35 5.40 -1.88
C PRO A 381 0.98 5.33 -1.11
N ASN A 382 1.04 5.99 0.05
CA ASN A 382 2.18 5.96 0.97
C ASN A 382 2.12 4.71 1.90
N LEU A 383 2.92 4.64 2.97
CA LEU A 383 2.87 3.52 3.93
C LEU A 383 1.50 3.31 4.58
N GLN A 384 0.70 4.37 4.70
CA GLN A 384 -0.68 4.34 5.18
C GLN A 384 -1.71 4.23 4.04
N GLY A 385 -1.28 4.15 2.79
CA GLY A 385 -2.13 4.28 1.62
C GLY A 385 -2.69 5.69 1.49
N LEU A 386 -3.90 5.90 2.00
CA LEU A 386 -4.58 7.18 2.13
C LEU A 386 -5.04 7.40 3.58
N TRP A 387 -5.13 6.34 4.39
CA TRP A 387 -5.83 6.33 5.67
C TRP A 387 -4.90 6.38 6.86
N ALA A 388 -4.98 7.47 7.63
CA ALA A 388 -4.23 7.68 8.85
C ALA A 388 -5.15 8.30 9.91
N ASN A 389 -4.91 7.99 11.19
CA ASN A 389 -5.66 8.51 12.33
C ASN A 389 -4.79 9.27 13.33
N THR A 390 -3.53 9.54 12.98
CA THR A 390 -2.56 10.22 13.85
C THR A 390 -1.89 11.39 13.14
N TYR A 391 -1.27 12.27 13.93
CA TYR A 391 -0.48 13.41 13.44
C TYR A 391 0.99 13.04 13.25
N GLN A 392 1.46 12.02 13.96
CA GLN A 392 2.73 11.37 13.74
C GLN A 392 2.45 9.93 13.34
N THR A 393 2.41 9.68 12.04
CA THR A 393 2.17 8.34 11.49
C THR A 393 3.42 7.46 11.65
N PRO A 394 3.28 6.16 11.83
CA PRO A 394 4.42 5.24 11.85
C PRO A 394 5.30 5.45 10.62
N TRP A 395 6.63 5.55 10.86
CA TRP A 395 7.62 5.84 9.81
C TRP A 395 7.26 7.05 8.93
N ASN A 396 6.71 8.11 9.54
CA ASN A 396 6.26 9.34 8.88
C ASN A 396 5.16 9.12 7.81
N GLY A 397 4.64 7.91 7.64
CA GLY A 397 3.75 7.57 6.54
C GLY A 397 4.37 7.86 5.16
N ASP A 398 5.68 7.73 5.03
CA ASP A 398 6.42 8.13 3.84
C ASP A 398 6.47 7.04 2.75
N TYR A 399 7.40 7.14 1.81
CA TYR A 399 7.63 6.18 0.73
C TYR A 399 8.97 5.50 0.94
N HIS A 400 8.98 4.33 1.58
CA HIS A 400 10.18 3.48 1.64
C HIS A 400 10.42 2.83 0.29
N THR A 401 11.63 3.03 -0.25
CA THR A 401 12.04 2.60 -1.60
C THR A 401 12.90 1.34 -1.59
N ASN A 402 12.94 0.63 -0.47
CA ASN A 402 13.62 -0.65 -0.34
C ASN A 402 12.68 -1.87 -0.43
N ILE A 403 11.33 -1.64 -0.43
CA ILE A 403 10.29 -2.66 -0.67
C ILE A 403 8.87 -2.06 -0.70
N ASN A 404 8.52 -1.13 0.22
CA ASN A 404 7.12 -0.83 0.54
C ASN A 404 6.39 -0.11 -0.59
N VAL A 405 6.90 1.00 -1.11
CA VAL A 405 6.25 1.73 -2.21
C VAL A 405 6.19 0.87 -3.49
N GLN A 406 7.17 0.01 -3.69
CA GLN A 406 7.16 -0.94 -4.80
C GLN A 406 6.03 -1.96 -4.64
N MET A 407 5.91 -2.57 -3.45
CA MET A 407 4.86 -3.55 -3.14
C MET A 407 3.46 -2.92 -3.27
N ASN A 408 3.30 -1.64 -2.93
CA ASN A 408 2.03 -0.92 -3.12
C ASN A 408 1.55 -0.93 -4.58
N HIS A 409 2.45 -1.13 -5.56
CA HIS A 409 2.12 -1.10 -6.98
C HIS A 409 2.17 -2.46 -7.68
N TRP A 410 2.53 -3.56 -6.98
CA TRP A 410 2.61 -4.88 -7.61
C TRP A 410 1.30 -5.37 -8.21
N ILE A 411 0.16 -5.01 -7.61
CA ILE A 411 -1.17 -5.37 -8.14
C ILE A 411 -1.63 -4.48 -9.31
N ALA A 412 -1.00 -3.32 -9.52
CA ALA A 412 -1.51 -2.30 -10.46
C ALA A 412 -1.62 -2.83 -11.90
N GLU A 413 -0.58 -3.45 -12.40
CA GLU A 413 -0.53 -3.89 -13.79
C GLU A 413 -1.33 -5.16 -14.02
N GLN A 414 -1.01 -6.25 -13.32
CA GLN A 414 -1.74 -7.51 -13.44
C GLN A 414 -3.23 -7.36 -13.11
N GLY A 415 -3.55 -6.55 -12.12
CA GLY A 415 -4.92 -6.21 -11.71
C GLY A 415 -5.68 -5.31 -12.68
N ASN A 416 -5.12 -5.00 -13.87
CA ASN A 416 -5.70 -4.17 -14.92
C ASN A 416 -6.08 -2.75 -14.44
N LEU A 417 -5.16 -2.11 -13.69
CA LEU A 417 -5.26 -0.78 -13.10
C LEU A 417 -4.03 0.08 -13.46
N SER A 418 -3.48 -0.09 -14.68
CA SER A 418 -2.23 0.55 -15.12
C SER A 418 -2.24 2.06 -14.96
N GLU A 419 -3.40 2.73 -15.12
CA GLU A 419 -3.55 4.17 -14.90
C GLU A 419 -3.25 4.61 -13.47
N LEU A 420 -3.39 3.70 -12.49
CA LEU A 420 -3.09 3.97 -11.08
C LEU A 420 -1.62 3.75 -10.71
N HIS A 421 -0.81 3.27 -11.66
CA HIS A 421 0.65 3.23 -11.55
C HIS A 421 1.29 4.60 -11.94
N LEU A 422 0.59 5.44 -12.70
CA LEU A 422 1.11 6.73 -13.15
C LEU A 422 1.45 7.71 -12.01
N PRO A 423 0.75 7.78 -10.88
CA PRO A 423 1.18 8.63 -9.76
C PRO A 423 2.58 8.30 -9.22
N LEU A 424 2.97 7.02 -9.21
CA LEU A 424 4.35 6.64 -8.88
C LEU A 424 5.33 7.13 -9.95
N THR A 425 4.99 7.01 -11.23
CA THR A 425 5.79 7.58 -12.33
C THR A 425 6.06 9.06 -12.12
N GLU A 426 5.01 9.84 -11.77
CA GLU A 426 5.15 11.27 -11.51
C GLU A 426 6.03 11.57 -10.30
N LEU A 427 5.92 10.79 -9.23
CA LEU A 427 6.79 10.90 -8.06
C LEU A 427 8.25 10.68 -8.45
N VAL A 428 8.55 9.61 -9.21
CA VAL A 428 9.91 9.31 -9.67
C VAL A 428 10.48 10.45 -10.52
N LEU A 429 9.72 10.95 -11.46
CA LEU A 429 10.19 12.02 -12.34
C LEU A 429 10.47 13.33 -11.59
N ARG A 430 9.68 13.64 -10.55
CA ARG A 430 9.89 14.81 -9.68
C ARG A 430 11.15 14.71 -8.81
N MET A 431 11.53 13.50 -8.39
CA MET A 431 12.73 13.29 -7.58
C MET A 431 14.05 13.45 -8.34
N ILE A 432 14.05 13.36 -9.68
CA ILE A 432 15.28 13.36 -10.47
C ILE A 432 16.18 14.58 -10.21
N PRO A 433 15.67 15.83 -10.15
CA PRO A 433 16.51 16.99 -9.85
C PRO A 433 17.24 16.88 -8.49
N SER A 434 16.51 16.50 -7.43
CA SER A 434 17.09 16.27 -6.08
C SER A 434 18.07 15.11 -6.11
N GLY A 435 17.74 14.00 -6.78
CA GLY A 435 18.64 12.85 -6.90
C GLY A 435 19.92 13.14 -7.67
N ARG A 436 19.91 14.10 -8.63
CA ARG A 436 21.12 14.59 -9.31
C ARG A 436 22.01 15.38 -8.36
N LYS A 437 21.42 16.19 -7.49
CA LYS A 437 22.16 16.91 -6.46
C LYS A 437 22.78 15.92 -5.47
N THR A 438 21.98 15.01 -4.93
CA THR A 438 22.44 13.95 -4.03
C THR A 438 23.58 13.12 -4.62
N ALA A 439 23.52 12.76 -5.91
CA ALA A 439 24.61 12.04 -6.57
C ALA A 439 25.94 12.79 -6.47
N LYS A 440 25.96 14.09 -6.66
CA LYS A 440 27.16 14.93 -6.58
C LYS A 440 27.62 15.17 -5.15
N ASP A 441 26.70 15.43 -4.24
CA ASP A 441 27.00 15.78 -2.87
C ASP A 441 27.58 14.59 -2.08
N PHE A 442 27.08 13.38 -2.36
CA PHE A 442 27.49 12.17 -1.65
C PHE A 442 28.54 11.32 -2.39
N TYR A 443 28.53 11.33 -3.72
CA TYR A 443 29.41 10.44 -4.52
C TYR A 443 30.47 11.25 -5.31
N GLY A 444 30.53 12.57 -5.14
CA GLY A 444 31.54 13.45 -5.75
C GLY A 444 31.08 14.11 -7.03
N ARG A 445 31.79 15.17 -7.42
CA ARG A 445 31.42 16.04 -8.55
C ARG A 445 31.34 15.32 -9.90
N ASP A 446 32.07 14.22 -10.05
CA ASP A 446 32.11 13.41 -11.27
C ASP A 446 30.95 12.41 -11.36
N ALA A 447 30.17 12.23 -10.30
CA ALA A 447 28.98 11.40 -10.30
C ALA A 447 27.94 11.97 -11.28
N ARG A 448 27.47 11.11 -12.18
CA ARG A 448 26.50 11.45 -13.25
C ARG A 448 25.14 10.90 -12.93
N GLY A 449 24.11 11.46 -13.56
CA GLY A 449 22.75 10.97 -13.42
C GLY A 449 22.13 11.30 -12.06
N TRP A 450 21.34 10.38 -11.48
CA TRP A 450 20.61 10.60 -10.24
C TRP A 450 20.54 9.31 -9.39
N VAL A 451 20.41 9.49 -8.09
CA VAL A 451 20.28 8.42 -7.10
C VAL A 451 19.08 8.66 -6.19
N GLN A 452 18.45 7.59 -5.76
CA GLN A 452 17.48 7.54 -4.67
C GLN A 452 17.93 6.45 -3.70
N HIS A 453 17.99 6.78 -2.41
CA HIS A 453 18.33 5.82 -1.36
C HIS A 453 17.09 5.12 -0.81
N MET A 454 17.03 4.83 0.49
CA MET A 454 16.04 3.94 1.10
C MET A 454 14.65 4.55 1.23
N MET A 455 14.50 5.85 1.41
CA MET A 455 13.23 6.51 1.68
C MET A 455 13.09 7.83 0.94
N THR A 456 11.84 8.23 0.71
CA THR A 456 11.49 9.54 0.13
C THR A 456 10.15 10.04 0.68
N ASN A 457 9.82 11.29 0.37
CA ASN A 457 8.58 11.96 0.75
C ASN A 457 8.08 12.87 -0.38
N VAL A 458 7.04 13.64 -0.13
CA VAL A 458 6.49 14.59 -1.12
C VAL A 458 7.38 15.78 -1.41
N TRP A 459 8.42 15.99 -0.58
CA TRP A 459 9.44 17.05 -0.71
C TRP A 459 10.69 16.59 -1.48
N ASN A 460 10.62 15.41 -2.13
CA ASN A 460 11.67 14.84 -2.97
C ASN A 460 12.99 14.54 -2.22
N PHE A 461 12.91 14.02 -1.00
CA PHE A 461 14.08 13.53 -0.27
C PHE A 461 14.74 12.37 -1.03
N THR A 462 16.06 12.43 -1.25
CA THR A 462 16.81 11.43 -2.03
C THR A 462 18.13 11.00 -1.35
N ALA A 463 18.52 11.67 -0.27
CA ALA A 463 19.74 11.37 0.47
C ALA A 463 19.67 10.00 1.18
N PRO A 464 20.81 9.44 1.67
CA PRO A 464 20.77 8.32 2.59
C PRO A 464 19.92 8.65 3.83
N GLY A 465 19.37 7.62 4.49
CA GLY A 465 18.82 7.79 5.84
C GLY A 465 19.92 8.12 6.84
N GLU A 466 19.55 8.67 7.99
CA GLU A 466 20.50 9.16 9.01
C GLU A 466 21.29 8.06 9.73
N HIS A 467 20.95 6.79 9.52
CA HIS A 467 21.72 5.66 10.03
C HIS A 467 22.10 4.70 8.91
N PRO A 468 23.39 4.35 8.74
CA PRO A 468 23.84 3.52 7.63
C PRO A 468 23.20 2.14 7.57
N SER A 469 22.88 1.52 8.73
CA SER A 469 22.38 0.15 8.80
C SER A 469 21.07 -0.06 8.02
N TRP A 470 20.22 0.95 7.95
CA TRP A 470 18.97 0.89 7.21
C TRP A 470 18.88 1.90 6.05
N GLY A 471 19.63 3.03 6.13
CA GLY A 471 19.52 4.14 5.20
C GLY A 471 20.49 4.13 4.02
N ALA A 472 21.48 3.23 4.01
CA ALA A 472 22.62 3.30 3.09
C ALA A 472 22.36 2.70 1.69
N THR A 473 21.35 1.88 1.50
CA THR A 473 21.09 1.29 0.18
C THR A 473 20.87 2.38 -0.85
N ASN A 474 21.59 2.30 -1.97
CA ASN A 474 21.58 3.32 -3.03
C ASN A 474 20.83 2.86 -4.30
N THR A 475 20.16 1.73 -4.24
CA THR A 475 19.46 1.12 -5.37
C THR A 475 17.96 1.39 -5.39
N GLY A 476 17.43 2.23 -4.48
CA GLY A 476 16.02 2.63 -4.49
C GLY A 476 15.58 3.22 -5.84
N GLY A 477 16.41 4.09 -6.45
CA GLY A 477 16.16 4.64 -7.78
C GLY A 477 16.15 3.60 -8.89
N ALA A 478 17.02 2.60 -8.82
CA ALA A 478 17.05 1.48 -9.79
C ALA A 478 15.76 0.65 -9.70
N TRP A 479 15.29 0.35 -8.48
CA TRP A 479 14.03 -0.39 -8.29
C TRP A 479 12.81 0.41 -8.75
N LEU A 480 12.78 1.71 -8.51
CA LEU A 480 11.73 2.57 -9.06
C LEU A 480 11.75 2.59 -10.60
N CYS A 481 12.93 2.58 -11.22
CA CYS A 481 13.05 2.45 -12.69
C CYS A 481 12.51 1.11 -13.21
N ALA A 482 12.61 0.01 -12.44
CA ALA A 482 11.98 -1.26 -12.81
C ALA A 482 10.45 -1.14 -12.90
N HIS A 483 9.80 -0.33 -12.03
CA HIS A 483 8.37 -0.03 -12.13
C HIS A 483 8.00 0.76 -13.39
N LEU A 484 8.85 1.70 -13.82
CA LEU A 484 8.64 2.44 -15.07
C LEU A 484 8.70 1.49 -16.27
N TRP A 485 9.65 0.56 -16.26
CA TRP A 485 9.78 -0.45 -17.31
C TRP A 485 8.63 -1.44 -17.29
N GLU A 486 8.20 -1.90 -16.11
CA GLU A 486 7.09 -2.84 -15.94
C GLU A 486 5.77 -2.24 -16.49
N HIS A 487 5.50 -0.97 -16.22
CA HIS A 487 4.35 -0.28 -16.81
C HIS A 487 4.39 -0.30 -18.34
N TYR A 488 5.58 -0.09 -18.93
CA TYR A 488 5.75 -0.22 -20.38
C TYR A 488 5.45 -1.64 -20.85
N LEU A 489 5.97 -2.67 -20.19
CA LEU A 489 5.75 -4.07 -20.58
C LEU A 489 4.27 -4.46 -20.60
N TYR A 490 3.46 -3.91 -19.70
CA TYR A 490 2.02 -4.19 -19.62
C TYR A 490 1.16 -3.28 -20.50
N THR A 491 1.69 -2.14 -20.92
CA THR A 491 0.93 -1.18 -21.75
C THR A 491 1.41 -1.13 -23.18
N MET A 492 2.65 -1.50 -23.45
CA MET A 492 3.34 -1.37 -24.74
C MET A 492 3.31 0.08 -25.29
N ASP A 493 3.24 1.08 -24.39
CA ASP A 493 3.12 2.49 -24.74
C ASP A 493 4.50 3.11 -25.03
N LYS A 494 4.86 3.23 -26.31
CA LYS A 494 6.12 3.84 -26.71
C LYS A 494 6.22 5.32 -26.32
N LYS A 495 5.12 6.08 -26.31
CA LYS A 495 5.13 7.49 -25.87
C LYS A 495 5.42 7.61 -24.38
N TYR A 496 4.85 6.69 -23.58
CA TYR A 496 5.20 6.59 -22.18
C TYR A 496 6.67 6.23 -22.01
N LEU A 497 7.16 5.22 -22.73
CA LEU A 497 8.57 4.81 -22.67
C LEU A 497 9.53 5.95 -23.04
N GLU A 498 9.22 6.70 -24.09
CA GLU A 498 9.97 7.90 -24.48
C GLU A 498 10.04 8.94 -23.34
N ARG A 499 8.91 9.16 -22.67
CA ARG A 499 8.82 10.09 -21.54
C ARG A 499 9.67 9.67 -20.35
N VAL A 500 9.73 8.37 -20.01
CA VAL A 500 10.42 7.86 -18.82
C VAL A 500 11.87 7.41 -19.09
N TYR A 501 12.26 7.27 -20.35
CA TYR A 501 13.62 6.88 -20.73
C TYR A 501 14.72 7.73 -20.05
N PRO A 502 14.60 9.06 -19.93
CA PRO A 502 15.59 9.89 -19.22
C PRO A 502 15.80 9.51 -17.75
N ALA A 503 14.79 8.90 -17.10
CA ALA A 503 14.93 8.39 -15.73
C ALA A 503 15.81 7.13 -15.70
N LEU A 504 15.56 6.17 -16.62
CA LEU A 504 16.36 4.95 -16.74
C LEU A 504 17.81 5.30 -17.12
N GLU A 505 17.98 6.15 -18.13
CA GLU A 505 19.30 6.63 -18.58
C GLU A 505 20.06 7.30 -17.43
N GLY A 506 19.42 8.21 -16.70
CA GLY A 506 20.03 8.95 -15.60
C GLY A 506 20.46 8.04 -14.46
N ALA A 507 19.62 7.11 -14.02
CA ALA A 507 19.97 6.12 -12.99
C ALA A 507 21.12 5.21 -13.48
N SER A 508 21.10 4.77 -14.75
CA SER A 508 22.20 3.98 -15.33
C SER A 508 23.54 4.73 -15.36
N ARG A 509 23.53 6.02 -15.69
CA ARG A 509 24.73 6.86 -15.67
C ARG A 509 25.29 7.05 -14.26
N PHE A 510 24.41 7.08 -13.23
CA PHE A 510 24.84 7.13 -11.84
C PHE A 510 25.69 5.90 -11.51
N PHE A 511 25.18 4.69 -11.73
CA PHE A 511 25.94 3.47 -11.42
C PHE A 511 27.21 3.34 -12.27
N LEU A 512 27.16 3.65 -13.56
CA LEU A 512 28.38 3.63 -14.40
C LEU A 512 29.48 4.56 -13.89
N SER A 513 29.12 5.69 -13.26
CA SER A 513 30.11 6.66 -12.77
C SER A 513 30.54 6.43 -11.32
N THR A 514 29.83 5.60 -10.55
CA THR A 514 30.06 5.45 -9.11
C THR A 514 30.44 4.04 -8.65
N MET A 515 30.21 3.02 -9.48
CA MET A 515 30.65 1.65 -9.20
C MET A 515 32.17 1.56 -9.18
N ILE A 516 32.70 0.62 -8.41
CA ILE A 516 34.13 0.36 -8.28
C ILE A 516 34.46 -1.07 -8.67
N THR A 517 35.70 -1.33 -9.05
CA THR A 517 36.20 -2.69 -9.30
C THR A 517 36.74 -3.26 -7.99
N GLU A 518 36.17 -4.38 -7.51
CA GLU A 518 36.73 -5.06 -6.36
C GLU A 518 37.98 -5.85 -6.75
N PRO A 519 39.05 -5.85 -5.92
CA PRO A 519 40.34 -6.33 -6.33
C PRO A 519 40.47 -7.86 -6.38
N LYS A 520 39.64 -8.62 -5.67
CA LYS A 520 39.76 -10.07 -5.49
C LYS A 520 39.38 -10.85 -6.75
N ASN A 521 38.29 -10.49 -7.39
CA ASN A 521 37.76 -11.17 -8.56
C ASN A 521 37.64 -10.26 -9.79
N GLY A 522 37.84 -8.95 -9.61
CA GLY A 522 37.73 -7.96 -10.68
C GLY A 522 36.28 -7.60 -11.05
N TYR A 523 35.31 -7.89 -10.19
CA TYR A 523 33.92 -7.55 -10.45
C TYR A 523 33.65 -6.05 -10.27
N LEU A 524 32.75 -5.53 -11.10
CA LEU A 524 32.22 -4.19 -10.94
C LEU A 524 31.08 -4.22 -9.91
N VAL A 525 31.21 -3.49 -8.81
CA VAL A 525 30.32 -3.53 -7.66
C VAL A 525 29.87 -2.14 -7.21
N THR A 526 28.70 -2.07 -6.59
CA THR A 526 28.20 -0.89 -5.86
C THR A 526 28.92 -0.75 -4.52
N GLY A 527 28.98 0.48 -3.97
CA GLY A 527 29.49 0.70 -2.61
C GLY A 527 29.92 2.12 -2.32
N PRO A 528 29.75 2.58 -1.06
CA PRO A 528 29.13 1.88 0.07
C PRO A 528 27.63 1.69 -0.10
N THR A 529 27.07 0.58 0.43
CA THR A 529 25.66 0.23 0.38
C THR A 529 25.34 -0.80 1.47
N SER A 530 24.09 -1.24 1.55
CA SER A 530 23.66 -2.35 2.41
C SER A 530 22.73 -3.30 1.63
N SER A 531 22.62 -4.56 2.09
CA SER A 531 21.48 -5.41 1.72
C SER A 531 20.35 -5.09 2.70
N PRO A 532 19.34 -4.33 2.28
CA PRO A 532 18.32 -3.88 3.23
C PRO A 532 17.53 -5.07 3.79
N GLU A 533 17.32 -5.17 5.07
CA GLU A 533 17.94 -4.43 6.19
C GLU A 533 18.72 -5.40 7.07
N ASN A 534 19.22 -6.51 6.49
CA ASN A 534 19.90 -7.55 7.26
C ASN A 534 21.35 -7.14 7.58
N GLU A 535 21.87 -7.75 8.65
CA GLU A 535 23.22 -7.57 9.13
C GLU A 535 24.01 -8.88 9.04
N PHE A 536 25.32 -8.76 8.98
CA PHE A 536 26.26 -9.91 9.04
C PHE A 536 27.29 -9.69 10.12
N ILE A 537 28.00 -10.77 10.48
CA ILE A 537 29.07 -10.72 11.47
C ILE A 537 30.41 -10.54 10.73
N CYS A 538 31.09 -9.44 11.03
CA CYS A 538 32.44 -9.15 10.58
C CYS A 538 33.32 -8.84 11.80
N ASP A 539 34.43 -9.58 11.99
CA ASP A 539 35.31 -9.47 13.14
C ASP A 539 34.59 -9.49 14.51
N GLY A 540 33.56 -10.35 14.60
CA GLY A 540 32.76 -10.54 15.81
C GLY A 540 31.75 -9.41 16.11
N LYS A 541 31.57 -8.45 15.19
CA LYS A 541 30.62 -7.34 15.30
C LYS A 541 29.54 -7.44 14.24
N LYS A 542 28.35 -6.93 14.55
CA LYS A 542 27.24 -6.78 13.58
C LYS A 542 27.51 -5.58 12.67
N VAL A 543 27.36 -5.78 11.37
CA VAL A 543 27.62 -4.79 10.33
C VAL A 543 26.58 -4.92 9.22
N SER A 544 26.12 -3.79 8.68
CA SER A 544 25.21 -3.72 7.54
C SER A 544 25.93 -3.29 6.26
N ILE A 545 26.99 -2.48 6.38
CA ILE A 545 27.63 -1.81 5.26
C ILE A 545 28.58 -2.75 4.54
N CYS A 546 28.42 -2.81 3.22
CA CYS A 546 29.16 -3.72 2.34
C CYS A 546 29.38 -3.09 0.96
N ILE A 547 30.03 -3.88 0.08
CA ILE A 547 30.10 -3.65 -1.37
C ILE A 547 29.38 -4.79 -2.10
N GLY A 548 28.73 -4.49 -3.20
CA GLY A 548 28.19 -5.47 -4.15
C GLY A 548 27.26 -6.54 -3.57
N PRO A 549 26.30 -6.21 -2.68
CA PRO A 549 25.32 -7.20 -2.23
C PRO A 549 24.52 -7.72 -3.43
N THR A 550 24.00 -8.92 -3.32
CA THR A 550 23.30 -9.63 -4.41
C THR A 550 22.10 -8.83 -4.91
N MET A 551 21.33 -8.18 -4.02
CA MET A 551 20.21 -7.32 -4.42
C MET A 551 20.65 -6.19 -5.34
N ASP A 552 21.73 -5.48 -4.99
CA ASP A 552 22.23 -4.39 -5.81
C ASP A 552 22.65 -4.86 -7.19
N THR A 553 23.37 -6.00 -7.24
CA THR A 553 23.80 -6.62 -8.50
C THR A 553 22.58 -6.97 -9.37
N GLN A 554 21.50 -7.50 -8.77
CA GLN A 554 20.25 -7.82 -9.47
C GLN A 554 19.59 -6.56 -10.02
N LEU A 555 19.44 -5.52 -9.20
CA LEU A 555 18.81 -4.25 -9.60
C LEU A 555 19.61 -3.50 -10.66
N VAL A 556 20.92 -3.43 -10.53
CA VAL A 556 21.79 -2.78 -11.54
C VAL A 556 21.77 -3.55 -12.85
N ARG A 557 21.80 -4.88 -12.82
CA ARG A 557 21.69 -5.74 -14.01
C ARG A 557 20.37 -5.48 -14.74
N GLU A 558 19.27 -5.41 -14.01
CA GLU A 558 17.96 -5.14 -14.58
C GLU A 558 17.87 -3.73 -15.16
N LEU A 559 18.31 -2.72 -14.40
CA LEU A 559 18.33 -1.32 -14.86
C LEU A 559 19.11 -1.15 -16.17
N PHE A 560 20.32 -1.72 -16.25
CA PHE A 560 21.15 -1.62 -17.44
C PHE A 560 20.50 -2.34 -18.63
N SER A 561 19.98 -3.54 -18.41
CA SER A 561 19.27 -4.30 -19.44
C SER A 561 18.03 -3.55 -19.95
N ASN A 562 17.23 -3.01 -19.05
CA ASN A 562 16.02 -2.26 -19.38
C ASN A 562 16.35 -0.95 -20.15
N THR A 563 17.43 -0.27 -19.75
CA THR A 563 17.89 0.95 -20.45
C THR A 563 18.36 0.63 -21.87
N ILE A 564 19.11 -0.45 -22.08
CA ILE A 564 19.54 -0.91 -23.41
C ILE A 564 18.31 -1.26 -24.26
N ASN A 565 17.38 -2.05 -23.71
CA ASN A 565 16.17 -2.46 -24.41
C ASN A 565 15.29 -1.27 -24.77
N ALA A 566 15.11 -0.31 -23.86
CA ALA A 566 14.32 0.91 -24.09
C ALA A 566 14.94 1.75 -25.21
N ALA A 567 16.26 1.94 -25.20
CA ALA A 567 16.99 2.64 -26.26
C ALA A 567 16.80 1.98 -27.63
N GLY A 568 16.84 0.64 -27.69
CA GLY A 568 16.60 -0.15 -28.90
C GLY A 568 15.16 0.00 -29.43
N ILE A 569 14.15 -0.10 -28.53
CA ILE A 569 12.73 0.05 -28.87
C ILE A 569 12.40 1.44 -29.38
N LEU A 570 13.05 2.47 -28.81
CA LEU A 570 12.91 3.87 -29.21
C LEU A 570 13.80 4.28 -30.36
N GLU A 571 14.67 3.39 -30.85
CA GLU A 571 15.60 3.62 -31.98
C GLU A 571 16.51 4.85 -31.77
N LEU A 572 17.00 5.05 -30.53
CA LEU A 572 17.79 6.22 -30.14
C LEU A 572 19.24 6.11 -30.66
N LYS A 573 19.56 6.76 -31.77
CA LYS A 573 20.91 6.71 -32.40
C LYS A 573 22.01 7.25 -31.48
N ASP A 574 21.72 8.30 -30.73
CA ASP A 574 22.70 8.97 -29.83
C ASP A 574 22.98 8.17 -28.54
N SER A 575 22.23 7.09 -28.28
CA SER A 575 22.43 6.25 -27.11
C SER A 575 23.53 5.20 -27.27
N LYS A 576 24.10 5.01 -28.47
CA LYS A 576 25.02 3.90 -28.74
C LYS A 576 26.23 3.85 -27.79
N ALA A 577 26.88 4.96 -27.52
CA ALA A 577 28.03 4.99 -26.60
C ALA A 577 27.64 4.59 -25.18
N LEU A 578 26.43 4.96 -24.71
CA LEU A 578 25.90 4.54 -23.42
C LEU A 578 25.60 3.03 -23.43
N THR A 579 24.84 2.54 -24.41
CA THR A 579 24.43 1.13 -24.48
C THR A 579 25.64 0.18 -24.62
N ASP A 580 26.70 0.59 -25.32
CA ASP A 580 27.97 -0.15 -25.39
C ASP A 580 28.68 -0.19 -24.03
N SER A 581 28.67 0.93 -23.28
CA SER A 581 29.21 1.01 -21.91
C SER A 581 28.42 0.14 -20.94
N LEU A 582 27.07 0.21 -20.97
CA LEU A 582 26.19 -0.62 -20.16
C LEU A 582 26.39 -2.12 -20.45
N SER A 583 26.50 -2.49 -21.75
CA SER A 583 26.75 -3.86 -22.17
C SER A 583 28.10 -4.39 -21.67
N THR A 584 29.10 -3.53 -21.59
CA THR A 584 30.42 -3.87 -21.03
C THR A 584 30.33 -4.05 -19.52
N ALA A 585 29.68 -3.11 -18.82
CA ALA A 585 29.49 -3.20 -17.37
C ALA A 585 28.69 -4.45 -16.96
N LEU A 586 27.66 -4.83 -17.72
CA LEU A 586 26.87 -6.06 -17.47
C LEU A 586 27.72 -7.33 -17.43
N ARG A 587 28.76 -7.42 -18.25
CA ARG A 587 29.69 -8.56 -18.27
C ARG A 587 30.65 -8.58 -17.07
N GLN A 588 30.83 -7.43 -16.43
CA GLN A 588 31.73 -7.27 -15.28
C GLN A 588 31.00 -7.36 -13.93
N LEU A 589 29.66 -7.35 -13.90
CA LEU A 589 28.91 -7.54 -12.67
C LEU A 589 29.15 -8.92 -12.07
N ALA A 590 29.17 -8.98 -10.73
CA ALA A 590 29.30 -10.24 -10.02
C ALA A 590 28.22 -11.26 -10.43
N PRO A 591 28.53 -12.54 -10.55
CA PRO A 591 27.54 -13.59 -10.73
C PRO A 591 26.77 -13.82 -9.42
N TYR A 592 25.55 -14.37 -9.51
CA TYR A 592 24.83 -14.84 -8.33
C TYR A 592 25.50 -16.11 -7.81
N ARG A 593 25.74 -16.18 -6.52
CA ARG A 593 26.53 -17.24 -5.90
C ARG A 593 25.69 -18.06 -4.93
N ILE A 594 25.92 -19.36 -4.95
CA ILE A 594 25.32 -20.32 -4.02
C ILE A 594 26.35 -20.63 -2.95
N SER A 595 25.96 -20.55 -1.68
CA SER A 595 26.84 -20.93 -0.56
C SER A 595 27.11 -22.41 -0.53
N ASN A 596 28.14 -22.84 0.21
CA ASN A 596 28.40 -24.25 0.45
C ASN A 596 27.24 -24.97 1.15
N ASN A 597 26.33 -24.23 1.80
CA ASN A 597 25.13 -24.78 2.45
C ASN A 597 23.90 -24.75 1.53
N GLY A 598 24.06 -24.40 0.25
CA GLY A 598 23.03 -24.47 -0.79
C GLY A 598 22.07 -23.30 -0.86
N TYR A 599 22.19 -22.26 -0.04
CA TYR A 599 21.35 -21.05 -0.12
C TYR A 599 21.96 -20.00 -1.06
N LEU A 600 21.14 -19.09 -1.59
CA LEU A 600 21.61 -17.96 -2.38
C LEU A 600 22.32 -16.96 -1.45
N MET A 601 23.58 -16.62 -1.77
CA MET A 601 24.36 -15.69 -0.96
C MET A 601 23.77 -14.28 -1.01
N GLU A 602 23.62 -13.63 0.13
CA GLU A 602 23.08 -12.28 0.26
C GLU A 602 24.14 -11.22 -0.02
N TRP A 603 25.38 -11.48 0.34
CA TRP A 603 26.51 -10.58 0.13
C TRP A 603 27.55 -11.18 -0.83
N LEU A 604 28.52 -10.36 -1.21
CA LEU A 604 29.60 -10.76 -2.10
C LEU A 604 30.46 -11.89 -1.51
N GLU A 605 30.62 -11.91 -0.19
CA GLU A 605 31.24 -13.00 0.55
C GLU A 605 30.18 -13.75 1.36
N ASP A 606 30.45 -15.02 1.69
CA ASP A 606 29.53 -15.88 2.47
C ASP A 606 29.67 -15.58 3.97
N TYR A 607 29.25 -14.38 4.36
CA TYR A 607 29.27 -13.94 5.75
C TYR A 607 28.25 -14.72 6.59
N GLN A 608 28.54 -14.85 7.88
CA GLN A 608 27.56 -15.31 8.86
C GLN A 608 26.47 -14.23 9.03
N GLU A 609 25.21 -14.60 8.77
CA GLU A 609 24.07 -13.71 9.02
C GLU A 609 23.94 -13.41 10.52
N ALA A 610 23.67 -12.15 10.88
CA ALA A 610 23.41 -11.74 12.25
C ALA A 610 22.02 -12.20 12.73
N ASP A 611 21.04 -12.28 11.79
CA ASP A 611 19.70 -12.81 11.99
C ASP A 611 19.28 -13.68 10.81
N ILE A 612 19.31 -15.00 11.01
CA ILE A 612 18.89 -15.96 9.99
C ILE A 612 17.40 -15.83 9.65
N HIS A 613 16.57 -15.36 10.61
CA HIS A 613 15.13 -15.23 10.45
C HIS A 613 14.69 -13.79 10.11
N HIS A 614 15.63 -12.97 9.67
CA HIS A 614 15.34 -11.57 9.33
C HIS A 614 14.16 -11.44 8.35
N ARG A 615 13.32 -10.43 8.58
CA ARG A 615 12.10 -10.21 7.78
C ARG A 615 12.38 -9.86 6.32
N HIS A 616 13.50 -9.18 6.01
CA HIS A 616 13.91 -8.90 4.64
C HIS A 616 14.59 -10.11 3.98
N VAL A 617 14.33 -10.30 2.71
CA VAL A 617 14.92 -11.32 1.82
C VAL A 617 15.36 -10.67 0.51
N SER A 618 16.06 -9.57 0.63
CA SER A 618 16.38 -8.63 -0.45
C SER A 618 17.17 -9.28 -1.60
N HIS A 619 18.05 -10.22 -1.31
CA HIS A 619 18.84 -10.98 -2.30
C HIS A 619 17.99 -11.92 -3.17
N LEU A 620 16.69 -12.10 -2.85
CA LEU A 620 15.74 -12.82 -3.69
C LEU A 620 14.97 -11.92 -4.68
N TYR A 621 15.33 -10.63 -4.78
CA TYR A 621 14.73 -9.70 -5.75
C TYR A 621 14.68 -10.30 -7.16
N GLY A 622 15.75 -10.96 -7.62
CA GLY A 622 15.83 -11.56 -8.94
C GLY A 622 14.83 -12.69 -9.21
N LEU A 623 14.26 -13.30 -8.15
CA LEU A 623 13.14 -14.24 -8.24
C LEU A 623 11.80 -13.51 -8.32
N TYR A 624 11.56 -12.52 -7.44
CA TYR A 624 10.39 -11.66 -7.46
C TYR A 624 10.68 -10.29 -6.79
N PRO A 625 10.31 -9.16 -7.40
CA PRO A 625 9.53 -9.01 -8.64
C PRO A 625 10.36 -9.20 -9.93
N GLY A 626 11.67 -9.30 -9.84
CA GLY A 626 12.54 -9.59 -10.99
C GLY A 626 12.19 -10.91 -11.70
N ASN A 627 12.91 -11.18 -12.79
CA ASN A 627 12.74 -12.39 -13.60
C ASN A 627 14.08 -13.04 -13.96
N GLN A 628 15.12 -12.74 -13.20
CA GLN A 628 16.49 -13.22 -13.45
C GLN A 628 16.72 -14.63 -12.90
N ILE A 629 15.88 -15.04 -11.95
CA ILE A 629 15.89 -16.37 -11.34
C ILE A 629 14.53 -17.01 -11.60
N THR A 630 14.51 -18.09 -12.35
CA THR A 630 13.29 -18.83 -12.66
C THR A 630 13.54 -20.34 -12.59
N PRO A 631 12.54 -21.16 -12.23
CA PRO A 631 12.67 -22.62 -12.23
C PRO A 631 13.05 -23.21 -13.59
N SER A 632 12.60 -22.58 -14.69
CA SER A 632 12.85 -23.04 -16.05
C SER A 632 14.23 -22.61 -16.58
N GLY A 633 14.63 -21.35 -16.34
CA GLY A 633 15.84 -20.76 -16.92
C GLY A 633 17.09 -20.91 -16.06
N THR A 634 16.94 -20.92 -14.73
CA THR A 634 18.04 -20.97 -13.75
C THR A 634 17.71 -21.91 -12.58
N PRO A 635 17.51 -23.22 -12.83
CA PRO A 635 17.00 -24.17 -11.83
C PRO A 635 17.85 -24.27 -10.56
N ASP A 636 19.17 -24.18 -10.67
CA ASP A 636 20.08 -24.23 -9.51
C ASP A 636 19.90 -23.00 -8.60
N LEU A 637 19.76 -21.81 -9.18
CA LEU A 637 19.49 -20.57 -8.43
C LEU A 637 18.09 -20.60 -7.82
N ALA A 638 17.09 -21.11 -8.55
CA ALA A 638 15.74 -21.28 -8.02
C ALA A 638 15.72 -22.25 -6.84
N HIS A 639 16.49 -23.34 -6.92
CA HIS A 639 16.67 -24.27 -5.79
C HIS A 639 17.34 -23.58 -4.60
N ALA A 640 18.40 -22.79 -4.84
CA ALA A 640 19.07 -22.04 -3.79
C ALA A 640 18.12 -21.03 -3.11
N CYS A 641 17.21 -20.40 -3.86
CA CYS A 641 16.15 -19.56 -3.29
C CYS A 641 15.20 -20.37 -2.38
N LYS A 642 14.83 -21.60 -2.74
CA LYS A 642 14.04 -22.49 -1.85
C LYS A 642 14.78 -22.77 -0.55
N VAL A 643 16.07 -23.06 -0.62
CA VAL A 643 16.92 -23.29 0.57
C VAL A 643 16.94 -22.01 1.44
N THR A 644 17.13 -20.85 0.83
CA THR A 644 17.09 -19.54 1.52
C THR A 644 15.77 -19.34 2.26
N LEU A 645 14.64 -19.51 1.57
CA LEU A 645 13.30 -19.33 2.15
C LEU A 645 13.04 -20.30 3.31
N ASN A 646 13.46 -21.54 3.19
CA ASN A 646 13.32 -22.52 4.27
C ASN A 646 14.19 -22.14 5.48
N ARG A 647 15.39 -21.60 5.28
CA ARG A 647 16.25 -21.08 6.37
C ARG A 647 15.63 -19.86 7.06
N ARG A 648 15.11 -18.89 6.27
CA ARG A 648 14.42 -17.69 6.79
C ARG A 648 13.17 -18.05 7.60
N GLY A 649 12.49 -19.15 7.24
CA GLY A 649 11.23 -19.55 7.84
C GLY A 649 10.04 -18.71 7.34
N ASP A 650 8.84 -19.07 7.79
CA ASP A 650 7.59 -18.43 7.37
C ASP A 650 7.18 -17.26 8.28
N GLU A 651 7.59 -17.29 9.54
CA GLU A 651 7.28 -16.23 10.50
C GLU A 651 7.92 -14.91 10.05
N ALA A 652 7.10 -13.86 10.01
CA ALA A 652 7.54 -12.53 9.58
C ALA A 652 6.45 -11.48 9.82
N THR A 653 6.77 -10.24 9.46
CA THR A 653 5.82 -9.10 9.42
C THR A 653 4.87 -9.20 8.22
N GLY A 654 3.81 -8.39 8.19
CA GLY A 654 2.76 -8.47 7.17
C GLY A 654 3.30 -8.41 5.73
N TRP A 655 4.01 -7.33 5.36
CA TRP A 655 4.58 -7.22 4.00
C TRP A 655 5.61 -8.32 3.68
N SER A 656 6.36 -8.78 4.68
CA SER A 656 7.34 -9.85 4.46
C SER A 656 6.66 -11.19 4.15
N ARG A 657 5.55 -11.52 4.83
CA ARG A 657 4.71 -12.69 4.49
C ARG A 657 4.15 -12.57 3.07
N ALA A 658 3.69 -11.38 2.69
CA ALA A 658 3.23 -11.09 1.33
C ALA A 658 4.35 -11.28 0.29
N TRP A 659 5.58 -10.84 0.59
CA TRP A 659 6.73 -11.08 -0.31
C TRP A 659 7.07 -12.57 -0.42
N LYS A 660 7.12 -13.28 0.71
CA LYS A 660 7.36 -14.73 0.74
C LYS A 660 6.28 -15.52 -0.02
N LEU A 661 5.02 -15.10 0.06
CA LEU A 661 3.91 -15.63 -0.75
C LEU A 661 4.24 -15.53 -2.26
N ASN A 662 4.67 -14.36 -2.73
CA ASN A 662 5.05 -14.16 -4.13
C ASN A 662 6.25 -15.02 -4.54
N PHE A 663 7.25 -15.19 -3.68
CA PHE A 663 8.39 -16.09 -3.97
C PHE A 663 7.95 -17.53 -4.17
N TRP A 664 7.11 -18.07 -3.28
CA TRP A 664 6.62 -19.43 -3.41
C TRP A 664 5.73 -19.61 -4.64
N ALA A 665 4.93 -18.59 -5.00
CA ALA A 665 4.19 -18.59 -6.26
C ALA A 665 5.13 -18.66 -7.49
N ARG A 666 6.25 -17.90 -7.50
CA ARG A 666 7.26 -17.95 -8.57
C ARG A 666 8.03 -19.27 -8.61
N LEU A 667 8.17 -19.95 -7.48
CA LEU A 667 8.79 -21.27 -7.39
C LEU A 667 7.84 -22.42 -7.72
N GLY A 668 6.57 -22.13 -8.03
CA GLY A 668 5.56 -23.12 -8.40
C GLY A 668 5.03 -23.96 -7.24
N ASP A 669 5.18 -23.50 -6.00
CA ASP A 669 4.73 -24.22 -4.79
C ASP A 669 3.45 -23.58 -4.24
N GLY A 670 2.30 -24.01 -4.78
CA GLY A 670 0.99 -23.42 -4.48
C GLY A 670 0.56 -23.66 -3.03
N ASP A 671 0.80 -24.84 -2.47
CA ASP A 671 0.39 -25.15 -1.11
C ASP A 671 1.22 -24.37 -0.08
N ARG A 672 2.51 -24.17 -0.36
CA ARG A 672 3.34 -23.31 0.48
C ARG A 672 2.93 -21.84 0.37
N ALA A 673 2.59 -21.37 -0.83
CA ALA A 673 2.06 -20.05 -1.05
C ALA A 673 0.73 -19.84 -0.30
N LEU A 674 -0.21 -20.79 -0.35
CA LEU A 674 -1.46 -20.76 0.41
C LEU A 674 -1.21 -20.73 1.93
N LYS A 675 -0.22 -21.49 2.43
CA LYS A 675 0.17 -21.44 3.84
C LYS A 675 0.61 -20.04 4.25
N LEU A 676 1.39 -19.35 3.42
CA LEU A 676 1.82 -17.96 3.67
C LEU A 676 0.62 -16.99 3.60
N LEU A 677 -0.33 -17.19 2.67
CA LEU A 677 -1.56 -16.41 2.61
C LEU A 677 -2.39 -16.58 3.89
N ARG A 678 -2.55 -17.82 4.39
CA ARG A 678 -3.22 -18.07 5.67
C ARG A 678 -2.51 -17.41 6.85
N SER A 679 -1.17 -17.40 6.86
CA SER A 679 -0.38 -16.70 7.86
C SER A 679 -0.54 -15.18 7.76
N LEU A 680 -0.60 -14.62 6.54
CA LEU A 680 -0.88 -13.19 6.32
C LEU A 680 -2.28 -12.81 6.81
N LEU A 681 -3.28 -13.67 6.55
CA LEU A 681 -4.68 -13.48 6.98
C LEU A 681 -4.95 -13.94 8.42
N SER A 682 -3.91 -14.24 9.22
CA SER A 682 -4.11 -14.51 10.65
C SER A 682 -4.57 -13.22 11.37
N PRO A 683 -5.53 -13.31 12.32
CA PRO A 683 -6.03 -12.13 13.01
C PRO A 683 -4.93 -11.40 13.81
N ALA A 684 -4.73 -10.12 13.55
CA ALA A 684 -3.86 -9.25 14.33
C ALA A 684 -4.62 -8.72 15.57
N CYS A 685 -5.04 -9.63 16.43
CA CYS A 685 -5.89 -9.35 17.58
C CYS A 685 -5.37 -10.04 18.84
N GLU A 686 -5.57 -9.39 19.98
CA GLU A 686 -5.31 -9.91 21.32
C GLU A 686 -6.61 -9.76 22.14
N ASP A 687 -7.05 -10.83 22.79
CA ASP A 687 -8.32 -10.89 23.53
C ASP A 687 -9.54 -10.40 22.72
N GLY A 688 -9.53 -10.66 21.40
CA GLY A 688 -10.60 -10.25 20.47
C GLY A 688 -10.61 -8.77 20.09
N MET A 689 -9.59 -8.00 20.47
CA MET A 689 -9.38 -6.61 20.11
C MET A 689 -8.19 -6.48 19.16
N ALA A 690 -8.23 -5.54 18.22
CA ALA A 690 -7.10 -5.24 17.34
C ALA A 690 -5.84 -4.87 18.15
N SER A 691 -4.70 -5.49 17.82
CA SER A 691 -3.42 -5.29 18.51
C SER A 691 -2.39 -4.69 17.58
N GLN A 692 -1.76 -3.61 18.04
CA GLN A 692 -0.66 -2.93 17.33
C GLN A 692 0.69 -3.66 17.47
N HIS A 693 0.70 -4.86 18.05
CA HIS A 693 1.90 -5.65 18.32
C HIS A 693 1.92 -7.02 17.64
N ILE A 694 0.85 -7.38 16.94
CA ILE A 694 0.70 -8.69 16.29
C ILE A 694 0.67 -8.51 14.77
N SER A 695 1.58 -9.21 14.07
CA SER A 695 1.59 -9.28 12.60
C SER A 695 0.43 -10.13 12.08
N GLY A 696 -0.15 -9.70 10.96
CA GLY A 696 -1.25 -10.42 10.31
C GLY A 696 -2.21 -9.48 9.63
N THR A 697 -3.50 -9.68 9.88
CA THR A 697 -4.58 -8.87 9.27
C THR A 697 -5.55 -8.40 10.35
N TYR A 698 -5.84 -7.10 10.37
CA TYR A 698 -6.83 -6.49 11.24
C TYR A 698 -8.26 -6.89 10.84
N PRO A 699 -9.26 -6.70 11.75
CA PRO A 699 -10.64 -7.07 11.43
C PRO A 699 -11.23 -6.41 10.18
N ASN A 700 -10.77 -5.20 9.81
CA ASN A 700 -11.17 -4.53 8.58
C ASN A 700 -10.37 -4.96 7.33
N LEU A 701 -9.61 -6.02 7.44
CA LEU A 701 -8.69 -6.57 6.44
C LEU A 701 -7.46 -5.70 6.13
N PHE A 702 -7.18 -4.63 6.86
CA PHE A 702 -5.89 -3.95 6.76
C PHE A 702 -4.75 -4.85 7.24
N CYS A 703 -3.62 -4.76 6.55
CA CYS A 703 -2.42 -5.52 6.91
C CYS A 703 -1.73 -4.92 8.15
N SER A 704 -1.35 -5.77 9.09
CA SER A 704 -0.51 -5.39 10.22
C SER A 704 0.94 -5.81 9.99
N HIS A 705 1.82 -4.79 9.97
CA HIS A 705 3.27 -5.02 9.97
C HIS A 705 3.76 -5.67 11.27
N PRO A 706 3.56 -5.20 12.57
CA PRO A 706 2.77 -4.16 13.22
C PRO A 706 3.47 -2.79 13.36
N PRO A 707 2.79 -1.64 13.47
CA PRO A 707 1.35 -1.47 13.29
C PRO A 707 0.93 -1.55 11.81
N PHE A 708 -0.23 -0.95 11.45
CA PHE A 708 -0.74 -0.90 10.08
C PHE A 708 0.27 -0.38 9.07
N GLN A 709 0.46 -1.14 8.00
CA GLN A 709 1.08 -0.74 6.74
C GLN A 709 0.30 -1.37 5.58
N ILE A 710 -0.01 -0.58 4.55
CA ILE A 710 -0.90 -1.04 3.47
C ILE A 710 -0.22 -1.96 2.45
N ASP A 711 1.10 -1.96 2.41
CA ASP A 711 1.91 -2.72 1.45
C ASP A 711 1.60 -4.22 1.42
N GLY A 712 1.41 -4.85 2.59
CA GLY A 712 1.03 -6.26 2.66
C GLY A 712 -0.35 -6.57 2.06
N ASN A 713 -1.28 -5.61 2.03
CA ASN A 713 -2.55 -5.76 1.33
C ASN A 713 -2.35 -5.88 -0.19
N PHE A 714 -1.55 -4.99 -0.76
CA PHE A 714 -1.25 -4.98 -2.19
C PHE A 714 -0.37 -6.17 -2.60
N GLY A 715 0.68 -6.45 -1.79
CA GLY A 715 1.58 -7.57 -2.02
C GLY A 715 0.88 -8.93 -1.90
N GLY A 716 -0.04 -9.09 -0.95
CA GLY A 716 -0.83 -10.32 -0.80
C GLY A 716 -1.79 -10.53 -1.96
N ALA A 717 -2.47 -9.46 -2.42
CA ALA A 717 -3.32 -9.52 -3.60
C ALA A 717 -2.52 -9.85 -4.88
N ALA A 718 -1.34 -9.24 -5.07
CA ALA A 718 -0.44 -9.58 -6.17
C ALA A 718 0.00 -11.06 -6.11
N GLY A 719 0.31 -11.57 -4.91
CA GLY A 719 0.70 -12.97 -4.71
C GLY A 719 -0.40 -13.96 -5.08
N ILE A 720 -1.65 -13.67 -4.74
CA ILE A 720 -2.80 -14.47 -5.20
C ILE A 720 -2.85 -14.48 -6.74
N GLY A 721 -2.63 -13.33 -7.37
CA GLY A 721 -2.55 -13.22 -8.82
C GLY A 721 -1.41 -14.05 -9.41
N GLU A 722 -0.21 -14.00 -8.83
CA GLU A 722 0.97 -14.78 -9.26
C GLU A 722 0.76 -16.29 -9.09
N MET A 723 -0.03 -16.74 -8.12
CA MET A 723 -0.39 -18.17 -7.99
C MET A 723 -1.24 -18.66 -9.17
N LEU A 724 -2.05 -17.77 -9.76
CA LEU A 724 -3.04 -18.12 -10.79
C LEU A 724 -2.58 -17.85 -12.22
N LEU A 725 -1.77 -16.81 -12.45
CA LEU A 725 -1.31 -16.44 -13.79
C LEU A 725 0.02 -15.69 -13.74
N GLN A 726 1.00 -16.16 -14.51
CA GLN A 726 2.31 -15.48 -14.66
C GLN A 726 2.61 -15.18 -16.12
N SER A 727 3.42 -14.15 -16.39
CA SER A 727 3.86 -13.77 -17.74
C SER A 727 5.28 -13.21 -17.80
N HIS A 728 6.11 -13.46 -16.77
CA HIS A 728 7.45 -12.87 -16.64
C HIS A 728 8.54 -13.58 -17.46
N GLU A 729 8.29 -14.81 -17.92
CA GLU A 729 9.25 -15.60 -18.73
C GLU A 729 9.03 -15.44 -20.24
N GLY A 730 8.26 -14.45 -20.69
CA GLY A 730 7.98 -14.21 -22.12
C GLY A 730 6.84 -15.05 -22.70
N PHE A 731 6.15 -15.84 -21.88
CA PHE A 731 4.95 -16.59 -22.21
C PHE A 731 3.93 -16.50 -21.06
N ILE A 732 2.68 -16.79 -21.36
CA ILE A 732 1.62 -16.82 -20.35
C ILE A 732 1.60 -18.22 -19.72
N ASN A 733 1.80 -18.27 -18.40
CA ASN A 733 1.80 -19.51 -17.63
C ASN A 733 0.54 -19.58 -16.74
N PRO A 734 -0.50 -20.33 -17.11
CA PRO A 734 -1.71 -20.47 -16.32
C PRO A 734 -1.52 -21.47 -15.18
N LEU A 735 -2.05 -21.14 -14.01
CA LEU A 735 -2.06 -21.96 -12.79
C LEU A 735 -0.66 -22.45 -12.33
N PRO A 736 0.38 -21.60 -12.38
CA PRO A 736 1.77 -22.04 -12.11
C PRO A 736 1.97 -22.52 -10.67
N ALA A 737 1.17 -22.02 -9.72
CA ALA A 737 1.24 -22.36 -8.30
C ALA A 737 -0.15 -22.53 -7.69
N LEU A 738 -0.97 -23.34 -8.35
CA LEU A 738 -2.33 -23.64 -7.87
C LEU A 738 -2.23 -24.60 -6.66
N PRO A 739 -2.76 -24.22 -5.47
CA PRO A 739 -2.83 -25.14 -4.34
C PRO A 739 -3.94 -26.19 -4.56
N GLU A 740 -3.81 -27.35 -3.93
CA GLU A 740 -4.82 -28.44 -4.02
C GLU A 740 -6.24 -27.95 -3.62
N GLU A 741 -6.32 -27.04 -2.66
CA GLU A 741 -7.56 -26.49 -2.13
C GLU A 741 -8.35 -25.65 -3.16
N TRP A 742 -7.67 -25.06 -4.14
CA TRP A 742 -8.28 -24.21 -5.18
C TRP A 742 -8.60 -25.02 -6.45
N SER A 743 -9.25 -26.17 -6.29
CA SER A 743 -9.47 -27.13 -7.37
C SER A 743 -10.31 -26.59 -8.53
N GLU A 744 -11.17 -25.60 -8.30
CA GLU A 744 -11.97 -24.94 -9.33
C GLU A 744 -12.09 -23.44 -9.11
N GLY A 745 -12.28 -22.68 -10.19
CA GLY A 745 -12.46 -21.24 -10.14
C GLY A 745 -12.31 -20.60 -11.51
N ARG A 746 -12.31 -19.29 -11.49
CA ARG A 746 -12.11 -18.45 -12.67
C ARG A 746 -11.38 -17.15 -12.31
N LEU A 747 -10.65 -16.61 -13.28
CA LEU A 747 -10.18 -15.23 -13.29
C LEU A 747 -10.60 -14.57 -14.60
N TRP A 748 -10.76 -13.27 -14.57
CA TRP A 748 -11.06 -12.49 -15.77
C TRP A 748 -10.29 -11.17 -15.76
N GLY A 749 -9.99 -10.70 -16.97
CA GLY A 749 -9.44 -9.37 -17.18
C GLY A 749 -8.02 -9.15 -16.66
N PHE A 750 -7.25 -10.20 -16.35
CA PHE A 750 -5.86 -10.06 -15.92
C PHE A 750 -5.01 -9.56 -17.06
N LYS A 751 -4.31 -8.45 -16.83
CA LYS A 751 -3.29 -8.02 -17.77
C LYS A 751 -2.05 -8.91 -17.71
N VAL A 752 -1.41 -9.07 -18.86
CA VAL A 752 -0.13 -9.78 -19.00
C VAL A 752 0.87 -8.91 -19.76
N ARG A 753 2.14 -9.17 -19.58
CA ARG A 753 3.20 -8.47 -20.33
C ARG A 753 3.02 -8.71 -21.82
N GLY A 754 3.30 -7.69 -22.64
CA GLY A 754 2.93 -7.66 -24.05
C GLY A 754 1.60 -6.94 -24.31
N GLY A 755 0.92 -6.42 -23.29
CA GLY A 755 -0.29 -5.59 -23.39
C GLY A 755 -1.60 -6.35 -23.56
N ALA A 756 -1.58 -7.69 -23.55
CA ALA A 756 -2.79 -8.50 -23.67
C ALA A 756 -3.55 -8.63 -22.33
N VAL A 757 -4.80 -9.13 -22.43
CA VAL A 757 -5.69 -9.41 -21.30
C VAL A 757 -6.13 -10.86 -21.36
N ALA A 758 -6.05 -11.58 -20.24
CA ALA A 758 -6.37 -12.99 -20.14
C ALA A 758 -7.59 -13.24 -19.24
N ASP A 759 -8.47 -14.14 -19.70
CA ASP A 759 -9.54 -14.77 -18.92
C ASP A 759 -9.23 -16.27 -18.81
N LEU A 760 -9.44 -16.88 -17.65
CA LEU A 760 -9.11 -18.27 -17.36
C LEU A 760 -10.19 -18.92 -16.51
N GLU A 761 -10.57 -20.16 -16.85
CA GLU A 761 -11.41 -21.03 -16.02
C GLU A 761 -10.70 -22.36 -15.80
N TRP A 762 -10.86 -22.94 -14.60
CA TRP A 762 -10.30 -24.24 -14.28
C TRP A 762 -11.26 -25.07 -13.44
N LYS A 763 -11.10 -26.38 -13.55
CA LYS A 763 -11.82 -27.38 -12.76
C LYS A 763 -10.93 -28.61 -12.55
N ASP A 764 -11.03 -29.23 -11.38
CA ASP A 764 -10.20 -30.38 -10.97
C ASP A 764 -8.68 -30.08 -11.17
N GLY A 765 -8.26 -28.86 -10.85
CA GLY A 765 -6.87 -28.40 -10.99
C GLY A 765 -6.40 -28.22 -12.44
N LYS A 766 -7.29 -28.29 -13.44
CA LYS A 766 -6.94 -28.21 -14.86
C LYS A 766 -7.66 -27.07 -15.56
N VAL A 767 -6.93 -26.37 -16.42
CA VAL A 767 -7.49 -25.33 -17.28
C VAL A 767 -8.59 -25.92 -18.18
N THR A 768 -9.79 -25.40 -18.08
CA THR A 768 -10.95 -25.76 -18.90
C THR A 768 -11.24 -24.76 -20.01
N SER A 769 -10.89 -23.49 -19.78
CA SER A 769 -11.01 -22.41 -20.77
C SER A 769 -9.94 -21.36 -20.53
N MET A 770 -9.31 -20.90 -21.61
CA MET A 770 -8.41 -19.75 -21.58
C MET A 770 -8.66 -18.87 -22.81
N LYS A 771 -8.82 -17.58 -22.58
CA LYS A 771 -8.99 -16.58 -23.65
C LYS A 771 -7.98 -15.47 -23.43
N VAL A 772 -7.18 -15.19 -24.45
CA VAL A 772 -6.24 -14.06 -24.48
C VAL A 772 -6.72 -13.08 -25.54
N LYS A 773 -6.96 -11.84 -25.13
CA LYS A 773 -7.35 -10.74 -26.00
C LYS A 773 -6.17 -9.82 -26.14
N GLU A 774 -5.62 -9.69 -27.32
CA GLU A 774 -4.64 -8.68 -27.63
C GLU A 774 -5.29 -7.29 -27.53
N ASN A 775 -4.55 -6.33 -26.99
CA ASN A 775 -5.00 -4.95 -26.96
C ASN A 775 -4.81 -4.37 -28.38
N VAL A 776 -5.82 -4.55 -29.23
CA VAL A 776 -5.85 -3.85 -30.52
C VAL A 776 -6.01 -2.36 -30.20
N ARG A 777 -4.92 -1.61 -30.20
CA ARG A 777 -4.99 -0.14 -30.16
C ARG A 777 -5.52 0.33 -31.52
N GLU A 778 -6.71 0.94 -31.52
CA GLU A 778 -7.18 1.79 -32.62
C GLU A 778 -6.30 3.02 -32.79
#